data_8cd7703683f3f19664b4685d8d003ff8
#
_entry.id   8cd7703683f3f19664b4685d8d003ff8
#
_cell.length_a   1.000
_cell.length_b   1.000
_cell.length_c   1.000
_cell.angle_alpha   90.00
_cell.angle_beta   90.00
_cell.angle_gamma   90.00
#
_symmetry.space_group_name_H-M   'P 1'
#
loop_
_entity.id
_entity.type
_entity.pdbx_description
1 polymer ?
#
loop_
_entity_poly.entity_id
_entity_poly.type
_entity_poly.pdbx_seq_one_letter_code
_entity_poly.pdbx_strand_id
1 'polypeptide(L)'
;MPINKNYNFGNNLVSLDLETTGLSPGKDKIIEIGAVKTDSTGKQIGEFNSLVNPEILISNFIENLTGISNDDVSISLKFVDIVDEFQLFLGDSIIIGHNIEFDLKFLSEEGLKLNNKFVDTWRFSQIMLPDLLDLSLGSICNHLDINQKNAHRALSDAKFTLEVFLLLSEKYENFDNKLQTAICNMISEKDNELFFLFNSVLNQTDSNVKNNLFFSPLEIIPKHSIKEKSEGNYFNYENDILQKIFSSDSEILNKVLSNFSYRKQQLDMSEVIADCIKNQFSAALEAGTGVGKSLAYLLPAAIFALKTGKRVLVSTNTINLQDQLYLKDLPLVQSILSELDPDIEDINFSILKGRDNYLCIKNYGNQFVDEDVDQEYSRFLAKMAVWISKTETGEKSELGLSNYVNNNYWRRISPKNKINCYGFDGPCFLRESREKAESSHIVIVNHALLMTDLKSVNSVIPDYDVLIIDEAHNLEDVASQHLGWKLDERDLKDIVRINYGKYDLIEMIANLIKREFKNDVDFDQAENKLKRMISMIEELNIKSRNLFKSFNQIVITKGNKNSGHNSLRIDIDSNFPELKFVRDDWDELKLKLDKLKYDLINYYKDSKEKITGNKIQFENWYDLFEQWIENWEEAKNNLDEFLKLSNNEMVYWIEHNEQFNNHVFFSAPINVSKILNENLFQNAKTVILTSATLNSNDEFNHLIQTTGLNADHTKSFGSPFDYDNSVEILLPTMFPEPNADNYQEELDKIIFENVLTSNGRAMVLFTSYKSLRNTQKNLKRKLEEYNINVLAQGVDGNPYQIIKRFKKNPKSLILGTSSFWEGIDIDDGSLDLLIITKLPFDVPTHPLFESRSAKYNNSFMEYALPRAILKFKQGFGRLIRNEKDTGKVLLLDSRITSKRYGKLFLEALPGGKKIFMEPDFF
;
A
#
# COMPACT_ATOMS: atom_id res chain seq x y z
N MET A 1 -17.18 -20.71 -26.47
CA MET A 1 -17.25 -22.20 -26.29
C MET A 1 -18.63 -22.56 -25.80
N PRO A 2 -19.27 -23.65 -26.18
CA PRO A 2 -20.53 -24.06 -25.60
C PRO A 2 -20.25 -24.47 -24.15
N ILE A 3 -20.79 -23.72 -23.20
CA ILE A 3 -20.78 -24.06 -21.78
C ILE A 3 -21.67 -25.27 -21.59
N ASN A 4 -21.07 -26.39 -21.28
CA ASN A 4 -21.73 -27.70 -21.25
C ASN A 4 -22.13 -28.06 -19.81
N LYS A 5 -22.95 -27.22 -19.14
CA LYS A 5 -23.54 -27.56 -17.84
C LYS A 5 -24.88 -26.88 -17.64
N ASN A 6 -25.77 -27.60 -16.96
CA ASN A 6 -27.15 -27.21 -16.69
C ASN A 6 -27.23 -26.12 -15.60
N TYR A 7 -26.93 -24.88 -15.97
CA TYR A 7 -27.29 -23.75 -15.11
C TYR A 7 -28.80 -23.63 -15.06
N ASN A 8 -29.39 -23.56 -13.92
CA ASN A 8 -30.78 -23.26 -13.76
C ASN A 8 -30.99 -22.09 -12.79
N PHE A 9 -30.91 -20.90 -13.32
CA PHE A 9 -31.19 -19.67 -12.56
C PHE A 9 -32.69 -19.46 -12.29
N GLY A 10 -33.53 -20.35 -12.76
CA GLY A 10 -34.97 -20.29 -12.59
C GLY A 10 -35.68 -19.33 -13.55
N ASN A 11 -35.01 -18.30 -14.06
CA ASN A 11 -35.51 -17.28 -14.97
C ASN A 11 -34.52 -17.05 -16.12
N ASN A 12 -35.00 -16.43 -17.20
CA ASN A 12 -34.12 -15.92 -18.27
C ASN A 12 -33.20 -14.83 -17.70
N LEU A 13 -32.04 -14.66 -18.32
CA LEU A 13 -31.07 -13.62 -17.96
C LEU A 13 -31.00 -12.58 -19.07
N VAL A 14 -30.81 -11.31 -18.73
CA VAL A 14 -30.51 -10.23 -19.66
C VAL A 14 -29.29 -9.49 -19.19
N SER A 15 -28.19 -9.60 -19.93
CA SER A 15 -27.04 -8.72 -19.70
C SER A 15 -27.25 -7.40 -20.40
N LEU A 16 -27.08 -6.29 -19.69
CA LEU A 16 -27.36 -4.93 -20.11
C LEU A 16 -26.13 -4.04 -19.91
N ASP A 17 -25.90 -3.15 -20.88
CA ASP A 17 -24.93 -2.07 -20.79
C ASP A 17 -25.43 -0.85 -21.56
N LEU A 18 -25.08 0.37 -21.12
CA LEU A 18 -25.47 1.65 -21.71
C LEU A 18 -24.24 2.50 -22.02
N GLU A 19 -24.24 3.13 -23.21
CA GLU A 19 -23.35 4.25 -23.46
C GLU A 19 -24.08 5.57 -23.24
N THR A 20 -23.39 6.56 -22.68
CA THR A 20 -24.01 7.83 -22.28
C THR A 20 -23.16 9.04 -22.68
N THR A 21 -23.76 10.25 -22.71
CA THR A 21 -23.04 11.50 -23.01
C THR A 21 -22.11 11.95 -21.86
N GLY A 22 -22.20 11.31 -20.68
CA GLY A 22 -21.40 11.61 -19.50
C GLY A 22 -21.84 10.79 -18.30
N LEU A 23 -21.36 11.15 -17.11
CA LEU A 23 -21.47 10.32 -15.89
C LEU A 23 -22.60 10.71 -14.93
N SER A 24 -23.41 11.73 -15.25
CA SER A 24 -24.38 12.30 -14.32
C SER A 24 -25.83 12.04 -14.78
N PRO A 25 -26.52 11.01 -14.23
CA PRO A 25 -27.94 10.77 -14.54
C PRO A 25 -28.80 12.03 -14.36
N GLY A 26 -29.75 12.25 -15.25
CA GLY A 26 -30.63 13.43 -15.28
C GLY A 26 -30.01 14.67 -15.96
N LYS A 27 -28.67 14.77 -16.03
CA LYS A 27 -27.96 15.81 -16.78
C LYS A 27 -27.42 15.26 -18.10
N ASP A 28 -26.81 14.12 -18.05
CA ASP A 28 -26.33 13.37 -19.22
C ASP A 28 -27.41 12.42 -19.71
N LYS A 29 -27.30 11.95 -20.96
CA LYS A 29 -28.32 11.19 -21.68
C LYS A 29 -27.76 9.89 -22.24
N ILE A 30 -28.63 8.88 -22.46
CA ILE A 30 -28.30 7.62 -23.11
C ILE A 30 -28.07 7.85 -24.61
N ILE A 31 -27.02 7.24 -25.17
CA ILE A 31 -26.70 7.27 -26.62
C ILE A 31 -26.70 5.89 -27.28
N GLU A 32 -26.51 4.81 -26.53
CA GLU A 32 -26.66 3.44 -27.01
C GLU A 32 -27.20 2.54 -25.91
N ILE A 33 -28.05 1.58 -26.25
CA ILE A 33 -28.53 0.51 -25.39
C ILE A 33 -28.10 -0.83 -26.01
N GLY A 34 -27.33 -1.61 -25.26
CA GLY A 34 -26.93 -2.96 -25.64
C GLY A 34 -27.45 -4.00 -24.65
N ALA A 35 -28.15 -5.00 -25.09
CA ALA A 35 -28.58 -6.08 -24.22
C ALA A 35 -28.58 -7.46 -24.92
N VAL A 36 -28.20 -8.48 -24.13
CA VAL A 36 -28.17 -9.88 -24.59
C VAL A 36 -29.04 -10.73 -23.69
N LYS A 37 -30.03 -11.42 -24.28
CA LYS A 37 -30.94 -12.29 -23.54
C LYS A 37 -30.57 -13.76 -23.69
N THR A 38 -30.54 -14.47 -22.57
CA THR A 38 -30.33 -15.91 -22.52
C THR A 38 -31.50 -16.61 -21.85
N ASP A 39 -31.63 -17.89 -22.11
CA ASP A 39 -32.51 -18.74 -21.31
C ASP A 39 -31.90 -19.03 -19.94
N SER A 40 -32.61 -19.78 -19.10
CA SER A 40 -32.16 -20.15 -17.75
C SER A 40 -30.88 -21.02 -17.72
N THR A 41 -30.44 -21.53 -18.87
CA THR A 41 -29.22 -22.33 -19.03
C THR A 41 -28.01 -21.50 -19.51
N GLY A 42 -28.18 -20.18 -19.74
CA GLY A 42 -27.14 -19.30 -20.28
C GLY A 42 -27.04 -19.34 -21.82
N LYS A 43 -27.89 -20.05 -22.53
CA LYS A 43 -27.91 -20.07 -23.99
C LYS A 43 -28.58 -18.81 -24.54
N GLN A 44 -27.91 -18.09 -25.42
CA GLN A 44 -28.42 -16.87 -26.03
C GLN A 44 -29.70 -17.15 -26.84
N ILE A 45 -30.75 -16.34 -26.59
CA ILE A 45 -32.05 -16.42 -27.25
C ILE A 45 -32.47 -15.11 -27.90
N GLY A 46 -31.77 -13.98 -27.65
CA GLY A 46 -32.04 -12.69 -28.30
C GLY A 46 -30.97 -11.65 -28.03
N GLU A 47 -30.96 -10.62 -28.85
CA GLU A 47 -30.16 -9.43 -28.69
C GLU A 47 -31.02 -8.19 -28.90
N PHE A 48 -30.74 -7.12 -28.17
CA PHE A 48 -31.28 -5.77 -28.37
C PHE A 48 -30.10 -4.82 -28.54
N ASN A 49 -30.09 -4.04 -29.59
CA ASN A 49 -29.07 -3.04 -29.86
C ASN A 49 -29.69 -1.84 -30.55
N SER A 50 -29.64 -0.68 -29.92
CA SER A 50 -30.21 0.54 -30.45
C SER A 50 -29.36 1.77 -30.09
N LEU A 51 -29.03 2.57 -31.10
CA LEU A 51 -28.58 3.94 -30.87
C LEU A 51 -29.77 4.77 -30.43
N VAL A 52 -29.50 5.76 -29.55
CA VAL A 52 -30.52 6.64 -28.97
C VAL A 52 -30.14 8.09 -29.24
N ASN A 53 -31.10 8.88 -29.74
CA ASN A 53 -30.91 10.31 -29.89
C ASN A 53 -31.01 11.02 -28.52
N PRO A 54 -29.89 11.57 -27.97
CA PRO A 54 -29.88 12.17 -26.65
C PRO A 54 -30.48 13.58 -26.62
N GLU A 55 -30.79 14.16 -27.75
CA GLU A 55 -31.23 15.56 -27.95
C GLU A 55 -30.22 16.61 -27.45
N ILE A 56 -29.00 16.21 -27.15
CA ILE A 56 -27.88 17.05 -26.76
C ILE A 56 -26.62 16.60 -27.52
N LEU A 57 -25.66 17.50 -27.67
CA LEU A 57 -24.40 17.18 -28.38
C LEU A 57 -23.52 16.26 -27.56
N ILE A 58 -22.96 15.26 -28.23
CA ILE A 58 -21.93 14.39 -27.71
C ILE A 58 -20.58 15.12 -27.77
N SER A 59 -19.80 15.06 -26.67
CA SER A 59 -18.48 15.66 -26.64
C SER A 59 -17.48 14.85 -27.47
N ASN A 60 -16.45 15.51 -28.01
CA ASN A 60 -15.37 14.83 -28.76
C ASN A 60 -14.71 13.71 -27.95
N PHE A 61 -14.69 13.83 -26.61
CA PHE A 61 -14.16 12.77 -25.73
C PHE A 61 -15.01 11.50 -25.78
N ILE A 62 -16.35 11.64 -25.71
CA ILE A 62 -17.27 10.50 -25.77
C ILE A 62 -17.29 9.91 -27.19
N GLU A 63 -17.26 10.74 -28.26
CA GLU A 63 -17.14 10.23 -29.64
C GLU A 63 -15.88 9.38 -29.84
N ASN A 64 -14.73 9.84 -29.31
CA ASN A 64 -13.47 9.08 -29.41
C ASN A 64 -13.47 7.81 -28.55
N LEU A 65 -14.20 7.80 -27.43
CA LEU A 65 -14.28 6.65 -26.52
C LEU A 65 -15.18 5.56 -27.07
N THR A 66 -16.41 5.94 -27.52
CA THR A 66 -17.44 4.99 -27.92
C THR A 66 -17.46 4.72 -29.43
N GLY A 67 -16.83 5.61 -30.21
CA GLY A 67 -16.91 5.60 -31.68
C GLY A 67 -18.30 5.98 -32.22
N ILE A 68 -19.17 6.59 -31.38
CA ILE A 68 -20.52 7.04 -31.75
C ILE A 68 -20.47 8.55 -32.02
N SER A 69 -20.75 8.96 -33.25
CA SER A 69 -20.71 10.36 -33.64
C SER A 69 -22.05 11.07 -33.42
N ASN A 70 -22.02 12.40 -33.38
CA ASN A 70 -23.22 13.23 -33.34
C ASN A 70 -24.14 12.98 -34.57
N ASP A 71 -23.56 12.67 -35.73
CA ASP A 71 -24.35 12.33 -36.93
C ASP A 71 -25.10 11.01 -36.76
N ASP A 72 -24.49 10.00 -36.15
CA ASP A 72 -25.11 8.67 -35.90
C ASP A 72 -26.35 8.79 -34.99
N VAL A 73 -26.23 9.53 -33.88
CA VAL A 73 -27.35 9.66 -32.93
C VAL A 73 -28.43 10.64 -33.40
N SER A 74 -28.08 11.61 -34.26
CA SER A 74 -29.04 12.59 -34.75
C SER A 74 -30.17 11.98 -35.57
N ILE A 75 -29.90 10.89 -36.28
CA ILE A 75 -30.86 10.15 -37.10
C ILE A 75 -31.52 8.97 -36.36
N SER A 76 -31.09 8.72 -35.12
CA SER A 76 -31.60 7.62 -34.31
C SER A 76 -32.92 7.98 -33.61
N LEU A 77 -33.67 6.93 -33.18
CA LEU A 77 -34.90 7.12 -32.41
C LEU A 77 -34.60 7.71 -31.02
N LYS A 78 -35.57 8.42 -30.46
CA LYS A 78 -35.50 8.87 -29.08
C LYS A 78 -35.78 7.72 -28.12
N PHE A 79 -35.33 7.83 -26.87
CA PHE A 79 -35.55 6.79 -25.86
C PHE A 79 -37.05 6.45 -25.69
N VAL A 80 -37.92 7.45 -25.73
CA VAL A 80 -39.38 7.29 -25.61
C VAL A 80 -39.97 6.43 -26.72
N ASP A 81 -39.34 6.39 -27.89
CA ASP A 81 -39.84 5.64 -29.06
C ASP A 81 -39.46 4.15 -29.00
N ILE A 82 -38.43 3.79 -28.22
CA ILE A 82 -37.90 2.43 -28.12
C ILE A 82 -38.15 1.77 -26.75
N VAL A 83 -38.60 2.53 -25.75
CA VAL A 83 -38.72 2.06 -24.37
C VAL A 83 -39.69 0.89 -24.24
N ASP A 84 -40.83 0.88 -24.96
CA ASP A 84 -41.83 -0.21 -24.89
C ASP A 84 -41.25 -1.51 -25.44
N GLU A 85 -40.55 -1.46 -26.58
CA GLU A 85 -39.88 -2.62 -27.17
C GLU A 85 -38.79 -3.14 -26.25
N PHE A 86 -37.99 -2.25 -25.66
CA PHE A 86 -36.92 -2.62 -24.73
C PHE A 86 -37.52 -3.26 -23.46
N GLN A 87 -38.60 -2.69 -22.91
CA GLN A 87 -39.28 -3.27 -21.74
C GLN A 87 -39.85 -4.64 -22.02
N LEU A 88 -40.43 -4.86 -23.20
CA LEU A 88 -40.91 -6.15 -23.64
C LEU A 88 -39.76 -7.16 -23.78
N PHE A 89 -38.61 -6.72 -24.31
CA PHE A 89 -37.43 -7.56 -24.43
C PHE A 89 -36.91 -8.00 -23.05
N LEU A 90 -36.86 -7.10 -22.06
CA LEU A 90 -36.44 -7.44 -20.71
C LEU A 90 -37.37 -8.45 -20.05
N GLY A 91 -38.70 -8.21 -20.11
CA GLY A 91 -39.71 -9.06 -19.45
C GLY A 91 -39.37 -9.25 -17.95
N ASP A 92 -39.62 -10.46 -17.43
CA ASP A 92 -39.32 -10.85 -16.04
C ASP A 92 -37.90 -11.42 -15.84
N SER A 93 -36.97 -11.14 -16.76
CA SER A 93 -35.61 -11.68 -16.73
C SER A 93 -34.82 -11.07 -15.55
N ILE A 94 -33.82 -11.81 -15.07
CA ILE A 94 -32.81 -11.27 -14.14
C ILE A 94 -31.84 -10.40 -14.96
N ILE A 95 -31.62 -9.17 -14.53
CA ILE A 95 -30.73 -8.24 -15.19
C ILE A 95 -29.30 -8.42 -14.66
N ILE A 96 -28.35 -8.54 -15.57
CA ILE A 96 -26.92 -8.63 -15.25
C ILE A 96 -26.26 -7.38 -15.84
N GLY A 97 -25.40 -6.71 -15.06
CA GLY A 97 -24.63 -5.60 -15.55
C GLY A 97 -23.31 -5.45 -14.79
N HIS A 98 -22.44 -4.63 -15.29
CA HIS A 98 -21.18 -4.31 -14.62
C HIS A 98 -21.26 -2.91 -14.03
N ASN A 99 -21.34 -2.80 -12.70
CA ASN A 99 -21.73 -1.57 -11.99
C ASN A 99 -23.15 -1.12 -12.37
N ILE A 100 -24.05 -2.08 -12.46
CA ILE A 100 -25.40 -1.96 -13.04
C ILE A 100 -26.25 -0.84 -12.41
N GLU A 101 -25.99 -0.43 -11.18
CA GLU A 101 -26.71 0.69 -10.56
C GLU A 101 -26.59 2.00 -11.35
N PHE A 102 -25.49 2.19 -12.07
CA PHE A 102 -25.28 3.31 -12.97
C PHE A 102 -26.32 3.28 -14.11
N ASP A 103 -26.44 2.16 -14.80
CA ASP A 103 -27.35 1.97 -15.92
C ASP A 103 -28.82 2.07 -15.49
N LEU A 104 -29.17 1.44 -14.37
CA LEU A 104 -30.53 1.49 -13.82
C LEU A 104 -30.94 2.93 -13.41
N LYS A 105 -29.99 3.75 -12.93
CA LYS A 105 -30.25 5.15 -12.64
C LYS A 105 -30.54 5.95 -13.91
N PHE A 106 -29.75 5.75 -14.98
CA PHE A 106 -30.00 6.41 -16.26
C PHE A 106 -31.35 6.01 -16.84
N LEU A 107 -31.70 4.73 -16.85
CA LEU A 107 -33.02 4.27 -17.28
C LEU A 107 -34.16 4.87 -16.45
N SER A 108 -33.98 4.97 -15.14
CA SER A 108 -34.99 5.56 -14.24
C SER A 108 -35.18 7.05 -14.50
N GLU A 109 -34.10 7.82 -14.77
CA GLU A 109 -34.18 9.25 -15.10
C GLU A 109 -34.82 9.49 -16.49
N GLU A 110 -34.69 8.53 -17.44
CA GLU A 110 -35.40 8.54 -18.73
C GLU A 110 -36.84 8.00 -18.63
N GLY A 111 -37.32 7.66 -17.42
CA GLY A 111 -38.71 7.27 -17.14
C GLY A 111 -38.97 5.77 -17.06
N LEU A 112 -37.98 4.90 -17.30
CA LEU A 112 -38.12 3.45 -17.18
C LEU A 112 -37.67 2.93 -15.81
N LYS A 113 -38.62 2.67 -14.92
CA LYS A 113 -38.36 2.03 -13.62
C LYS A 113 -38.52 0.52 -13.72
N LEU A 114 -37.46 -0.19 -13.48
CA LEU A 114 -37.40 -1.65 -13.52
C LEU A 114 -37.59 -2.24 -12.11
N ASN A 115 -38.40 -3.31 -12.03
CA ASN A 115 -38.63 -4.08 -10.81
C ASN A 115 -37.93 -5.45 -10.87
N ASN A 116 -37.13 -5.68 -11.88
CA ASN A 116 -36.41 -6.93 -12.11
C ASN A 116 -35.37 -7.14 -11.01
N LYS A 117 -35.12 -8.38 -10.64
CA LYS A 117 -33.92 -8.71 -9.88
C LYS A 117 -32.71 -8.44 -10.73
N PHE A 118 -31.62 -7.99 -10.10
CA PHE A 118 -30.38 -7.75 -10.82
C PHE A 118 -29.17 -8.36 -10.09
N VAL A 119 -28.10 -8.57 -10.84
CA VAL A 119 -26.80 -9.02 -10.35
C VAL A 119 -25.74 -8.08 -10.89
N ASP A 120 -24.95 -7.52 -9.99
CA ASP A 120 -23.81 -6.69 -10.33
C ASP A 120 -22.53 -7.54 -10.45
N THR A 121 -22.00 -7.68 -11.66
CA THR A 121 -20.76 -8.44 -11.91
C THR A 121 -19.54 -7.78 -11.27
N TRP A 122 -19.55 -6.46 -11.04
CA TRP A 122 -18.50 -5.79 -10.29
C TRP A 122 -18.45 -6.30 -8.84
N ARG A 123 -19.61 -6.36 -8.16
CA ARG A 123 -19.71 -6.87 -6.78
C ARG A 123 -19.40 -8.36 -6.71
N PHE A 124 -19.86 -9.12 -7.69
CA PHE A 124 -19.58 -10.56 -7.78
C PHE A 124 -18.08 -10.82 -7.98
N SER A 125 -17.43 -10.08 -8.88
CA SER A 125 -15.98 -10.16 -9.11
C SER A 125 -15.17 -9.76 -7.88
N GLN A 126 -15.64 -8.79 -7.08
CA GLN A 126 -14.98 -8.39 -5.84
C GLN A 126 -14.77 -9.57 -4.87
N ILE A 127 -15.71 -10.52 -4.86
CA ILE A 127 -15.64 -11.73 -4.02
C ILE A 127 -14.82 -12.81 -4.71
N MET A 128 -15.10 -13.08 -5.97
CA MET A 128 -14.57 -14.24 -6.70
C MET A 128 -13.13 -14.09 -7.19
N LEU A 129 -12.63 -12.83 -7.29
CA LEU A 129 -11.29 -12.46 -7.77
C LEU A 129 -10.57 -11.63 -6.69
N PRO A 130 -10.20 -12.25 -5.56
CA PRO A 130 -9.66 -11.53 -4.41
C PRO A 130 -8.32 -10.85 -4.67
N ASP A 131 -7.53 -11.34 -5.61
CA ASP A 131 -6.23 -10.84 -6.03
C ASP A 131 -6.30 -9.66 -7.01
N LEU A 132 -7.45 -9.47 -7.68
CA LEU A 132 -7.59 -8.43 -8.68
C LEU A 132 -7.83 -7.06 -8.04
N LEU A 133 -6.91 -6.12 -8.32
CA LEU A 133 -6.96 -4.76 -7.78
C LEU A 133 -7.94 -3.86 -8.54
N ASP A 134 -7.96 -3.97 -9.87
CA ASP A 134 -8.81 -3.19 -10.78
C ASP A 134 -9.96 -4.07 -11.27
N LEU A 135 -11.16 -3.77 -10.80
CA LEU A 135 -12.39 -4.50 -11.15
C LEU A 135 -13.15 -3.83 -12.30
N SER A 136 -12.51 -3.05 -13.17
CA SER A 136 -13.12 -2.61 -14.42
C SER A 136 -13.40 -3.81 -15.34
N LEU A 137 -14.45 -3.75 -16.15
CA LEU A 137 -14.84 -4.82 -17.06
C LEU A 137 -13.65 -5.29 -17.92
N GLY A 138 -12.91 -4.35 -18.48
CA GLY A 138 -11.71 -4.65 -19.28
C GLY A 138 -10.61 -5.37 -18.49
N SER A 139 -10.40 -5.04 -17.21
CA SER A 139 -9.41 -5.72 -16.37
C SER A 139 -9.85 -7.13 -15.98
N ILE A 140 -11.13 -7.33 -15.71
CA ILE A 140 -11.71 -8.65 -15.42
C ILE A 140 -11.65 -9.54 -16.66
N CYS A 141 -12.01 -9.01 -17.83
CA CYS A 141 -11.94 -9.74 -19.09
C CYS A 141 -10.50 -10.20 -19.40
N ASN A 142 -9.51 -9.31 -19.20
CA ASN A 142 -8.10 -9.69 -19.36
C ASN A 142 -7.65 -10.77 -18.37
N HIS A 143 -8.14 -10.71 -17.12
CA HIS A 143 -7.81 -11.72 -16.09
C HIS A 143 -8.45 -13.09 -16.39
N LEU A 144 -9.61 -13.09 -17.04
CA LEU A 144 -10.36 -14.31 -17.41
C LEU A 144 -10.08 -14.75 -18.87
N ASP A 145 -9.10 -14.17 -19.55
CA ASP A 145 -8.72 -14.45 -20.95
C ASP A 145 -9.87 -14.25 -21.96
N ILE A 146 -10.80 -13.32 -21.68
CA ILE A 146 -11.90 -12.96 -22.58
C ILE A 146 -11.39 -11.98 -23.65
N ASN A 147 -11.63 -12.31 -24.93
CA ASN A 147 -11.19 -11.49 -26.05
C ASN A 147 -12.10 -10.27 -26.28
N GLN A 148 -11.60 -9.08 -26.00
CA GLN A 148 -12.34 -7.81 -26.06
C GLN A 148 -12.25 -7.17 -27.46
N LYS A 149 -13.01 -7.68 -28.44
CA LYS A 149 -13.18 -7.01 -29.73
C LYS A 149 -14.31 -5.98 -29.64
N ASN A 150 -14.07 -4.75 -30.09
CA ASN A 150 -15.02 -3.63 -30.06
C ASN A 150 -15.48 -3.23 -28.65
N ALA A 151 -14.57 -3.15 -27.68
CA ALA A 151 -14.86 -2.55 -26.37
C ALA A 151 -15.37 -1.10 -26.52
N HIS A 152 -16.15 -0.65 -25.54
CA HIS A 152 -16.87 0.62 -25.54
C HIS A 152 -17.97 0.73 -26.59
N ARG A 153 -18.69 -0.37 -26.79
CA ARG A 153 -19.95 -0.43 -27.49
C ARG A 153 -20.92 -1.25 -26.62
N ALA A 154 -22.07 -0.69 -26.31
CA ALA A 154 -23.00 -1.24 -25.33
C ALA A 154 -23.34 -2.73 -25.56
N LEU A 155 -23.61 -3.15 -26.78
CA LEU A 155 -23.87 -4.57 -27.05
C LEU A 155 -22.64 -5.47 -26.83
N SER A 156 -21.45 -4.99 -27.15
CA SER A 156 -20.21 -5.76 -26.93
C SER A 156 -19.91 -5.89 -25.43
N ASP A 157 -20.06 -4.81 -24.69
CA ASP A 157 -19.80 -4.78 -23.26
C ASP A 157 -20.86 -5.59 -22.48
N ALA A 158 -22.12 -5.59 -22.94
CA ALA A 158 -23.15 -6.51 -22.44
C ALA A 158 -22.78 -7.99 -22.69
N LYS A 159 -22.19 -8.34 -23.85
CA LYS A 159 -21.71 -9.70 -24.14
C LYS A 159 -20.54 -10.09 -23.22
N PHE A 160 -19.56 -9.20 -23.03
CA PHE A 160 -18.44 -9.45 -22.13
C PHE A 160 -18.91 -9.59 -20.68
N THR A 161 -19.83 -8.75 -20.23
CA THR A 161 -20.43 -8.82 -18.90
C THR A 161 -21.15 -10.15 -18.66
N LEU A 162 -21.88 -10.65 -19.65
CA LEU A 162 -22.51 -11.96 -19.58
C LEU A 162 -21.46 -13.09 -19.48
N GLU A 163 -20.41 -13.04 -20.29
CA GLU A 163 -19.34 -14.05 -20.28
C GLU A 163 -18.61 -14.06 -18.93
N VAL A 164 -18.30 -12.88 -18.37
CA VAL A 164 -17.74 -12.73 -17.02
C VAL A 164 -18.67 -13.37 -15.99
N PHE A 165 -19.97 -13.07 -16.05
CA PHE A 165 -20.94 -13.63 -15.10
C PHE A 165 -20.98 -15.16 -15.16
N LEU A 166 -20.99 -15.74 -16.34
CA LEU A 166 -21.04 -17.20 -16.52
C LEU A 166 -19.76 -17.87 -16.03
N LEU A 167 -18.59 -17.33 -16.35
CA LEU A 167 -17.29 -17.86 -15.88
C LEU A 167 -17.14 -17.78 -14.35
N LEU A 168 -17.57 -16.68 -13.74
CA LEU A 168 -17.54 -16.56 -12.29
C LEU A 168 -18.55 -17.50 -11.61
N SER A 169 -19.70 -17.72 -12.21
CA SER A 169 -20.70 -18.68 -11.73
C SER A 169 -20.16 -20.11 -11.80
N GLU A 170 -19.50 -20.49 -12.89
CA GLU A 170 -18.81 -21.78 -13.03
C GLU A 170 -17.70 -21.95 -11.98
N LYS A 171 -16.90 -20.90 -11.74
CA LYS A 171 -15.87 -20.89 -10.71
C LYS A 171 -16.45 -21.12 -9.32
N TYR A 172 -17.60 -20.51 -8.98
CA TYR A 172 -18.30 -20.71 -7.72
C TYR A 172 -18.85 -22.13 -7.57
N GLU A 173 -19.45 -22.70 -8.61
CA GLU A 173 -19.93 -24.09 -8.60
C GLU A 173 -18.83 -25.12 -8.34
N ASN A 174 -17.62 -24.83 -8.82
CA ASN A 174 -16.45 -25.70 -8.64
C ASN A 174 -15.83 -25.60 -7.23
N PHE A 175 -16.29 -24.69 -6.37
CA PHE A 175 -15.87 -24.66 -4.97
C PHE A 175 -16.45 -25.86 -4.20
N ASP A 176 -15.74 -26.31 -3.17
CA ASP A 176 -16.29 -27.32 -2.28
C ASP A 176 -17.54 -26.79 -1.51
N ASN A 177 -18.38 -27.69 -1.06
CA ASN A 177 -19.63 -27.35 -0.38
C ASN A 177 -19.40 -26.52 0.90
N LYS A 178 -18.26 -26.66 1.57
CA LYS A 178 -17.94 -25.92 2.78
C LYS A 178 -17.68 -24.47 2.47
N LEU A 179 -16.88 -24.18 1.43
CA LEU A 179 -16.60 -22.83 0.98
C LEU A 179 -17.85 -22.14 0.43
N GLN A 180 -18.67 -22.85 -0.36
CA GLN A 180 -19.95 -22.34 -0.87
C GLN A 180 -20.88 -21.96 0.30
N THR A 181 -21.00 -22.84 1.29
CA THR A 181 -21.82 -22.59 2.49
C THR A 181 -21.30 -21.40 3.29
N ALA A 182 -19.98 -21.30 3.44
CA ALA A 182 -19.36 -20.16 4.12
C ALA A 182 -19.70 -18.83 3.43
N ILE A 183 -19.49 -18.72 2.13
CA ILE A 183 -19.80 -17.52 1.34
C ILE A 183 -21.30 -17.17 1.45
N CYS A 184 -22.18 -18.15 1.29
CA CYS A 184 -23.62 -17.94 1.37
C CYS A 184 -24.06 -17.43 2.74
N ASN A 185 -23.55 -18.01 3.83
CA ASN A 185 -23.86 -17.58 5.19
C ASN A 185 -23.38 -16.18 5.52
N MET A 186 -22.25 -15.74 4.97
CA MET A 186 -21.73 -14.39 5.15
C MET A 186 -22.61 -13.32 4.48
N ILE A 187 -23.23 -13.65 3.35
CA ILE A 187 -23.98 -12.70 2.52
C ILE A 187 -25.48 -12.74 2.82
N SER A 188 -25.98 -13.78 3.50
CA SER A 188 -27.34 -14.30 3.47
C SER A 188 -28.49 -13.30 3.69
N GLU A 189 -28.36 -12.32 4.55
CA GLU A 189 -29.52 -11.47 4.87
C GLU A 189 -29.32 -9.99 4.54
N LYS A 190 -28.09 -9.61 4.24
CA LYS A 190 -27.69 -8.20 4.13
C LYS A 190 -27.46 -7.74 2.69
N ASP A 191 -27.27 -8.67 1.75
CA ASP A 191 -27.09 -8.41 0.32
C ASP A 191 -28.02 -9.32 -0.51
N ASN A 192 -29.27 -8.89 -0.66
CA ASN A 192 -30.31 -9.69 -1.34
C ASN A 192 -29.94 -10.07 -2.77
N GLU A 193 -29.12 -9.28 -3.45
CA GLU A 193 -28.72 -9.48 -4.85
C GLU A 193 -27.75 -10.64 -5.00
N LEU A 194 -26.69 -10.62 -4.22
CA LEU A 194 -25.67 -11.67 -4.23
C LEU A 194 -26.13 -12.94 -3.49
N PHE A 195 -26.91 -12.77 -2.42
CA PHE A 195 -27.49 -13.91 -1.71
C PHE A 195 -28.32 -14.81 -2.61
N PHE A 196 -29.18 -14.20 -3.44
CA PHE A 196 -29.98 -14.95 -4.40
C PHE A 196 -29.09 -15.83 -5.33
N LEU A 197 -28.01 -15.24 -5.84
CA LEU A 197 -27.06 -15.94 -6.72
C LEU A 197 -26.39 -17.13 -6.01
N PHE A 198 -25.79 -16.90 -4.85
CA PHE A 198 -25.05 -17.92 -4.10
C PHE A 198 -25.96 -19.03 -3.56
N ASN A 199 -27.16 -18.68 -3.11
CA ASN A 199 -28.14 -19.65 -2.58
C ASN A 199 -28.79 -20.53 -3.69
N SER A 200 -28.87 -20.03 -4.92
CA SER A 200 -29.42 -20.81 -6.05
C SER A 200 -28.58 -22.06 -6.36
N VAL A 201 -27.26 -21.96 -6.16
CA VAL A 201 -26.32 -23.07 -6.38
C VAL A 201 -26.39 -24.09 -5.23
N LEU A 202 -26.41 -23.61 -3.98
CA LEU A 202 -26.46 -24.47 -2.78
C LEU A 202 -27.72 -25.36 -2.72
N ASN A 203 -28.86 -24.84 -3.12
CA ASN A 203 -30.12 -25.59 -3.06
C ASN A 203 -30.17 -26.78 -4.04
N GLN A 204 -29.24 -26.89 -4.97
CA GLN A 204 -29.11 -28.02 -5.88
C GLN A 204 -28.30 -29.19 -5.29
N THR A 205 -27.54 -28.96 -4.22
CA THR A 205 -26.57 -29.95 -3.74
C THR A 205 -26.97 -30.76 -2.51
N ASP A 206 -27.79 -30.29 -1.55
CA ASP A 206 -28.37 -31.12 -0.48
C ASP A 206 -29.25 -30.31 0.51
N SER A 207 -30.42 -30.86 0.84
CA SER A 207 -31.36 -30.25 1.80
C SER A 207 -30.94 -30.35 3.28
N ASN A 208 -29.83 -31.03 3.58
CA ASN A 208 -29.31 -31.25 4.95
C ASN A 208 -28.32 -30.19 5.44
N VAL A 209 -27.89 -29.27 4.60
CA VAL A 209 -26.84 -28.27 4.95
C VAL A 209 -27.40 -27.09 5.78
N LYS A 210 -28.72 -26.91 5.82
CA LYS A 210 -29.37 -25.77 6.50
C LYS A 210 -29.23 -25.72 8.03
N ASN A 211 -28.69 -26.76 8.71
CA ASN A 211 -28.69 -26.87 10.16
C ASN A 211 -27.34 -26.72 10.85
N ASN A 212 -26.23 -26.52 10.14
CA ASN A 212 -24.91 -26.31 10.76
C ASN A 212 -24.44 -24.85 10.60
N LEU A 213 -24.92 -24.01 11.48
CA LEU A 213 -24.63 -22.58 11.57
C LEU A 213 -23.21 -22.22 12.03
N PHE A 214 -22.33 -23.20 12.28
CA PHE A 214 -20.97 -22.95 12.72
C PHE A 214 -19.96 -23.37 11.64
N PHE A 215 -19.59 -22.41 10.82
CA PHE A 215 -18.45 -22.53 9.93
C PHE A 215 -17.16 -22.28 10.71
N SER A 216 -16.25 -23.26 10.71
CA SER A 216 -14.90 -23.05 11.22
C SER A 216 -13.97 -22.64 10.07
N PRO A 217 -13.34 -21.45 10.11
CA PRO A 217 -12.34 -21.06 9.12
C PRO A 217 -11.22 -22.08 8.92
N LEU A 218 -10.98 -22.93 9.92
CA LEU A 218 -10.01 -24.03 9.90
C LEU A 218 -10.30 -25.08 8.84
N GLU A 219 -11.56 -25.19 8.39
CA GLU A 219 -11.99 -26.22 7.46
C GLU A 219 -11.67 -25.91 5.99
N ILE A 220 -11.40 -24.64 5.67
CA ILE A 220 -11.06 -24.19 4.31
C ILE A 220 -9.58 -23.93 4.09
N ILE A 221 -8.75 -23.98 5.14
CA ILE A 221 -7.31 -23.72 5.02
C ILE A 221 -6.62 -24.94 4.45
N PRO A 222 -5.78 -24.80 3.39
CA PRO A 222 -4.94 -25.87 2.91
C PRO A 222 -3.99 -26.36 4.01
N LYS A 223 -3.79 -27.67 4.11
CA LYS A 223 -2.80 -28.23 5.05
C LYS A 223 -1.41 -28.08 4.43
N HIS A 224 -0.55 -27.27 5.03
CA HIS A 224 0.83 -27.10 4.61
C HIS A 224 1.79 -27.96 5.44
N SER A 225 2.77 -28.55 4.79
CA SER A 225 3.90 -29.20 5.45
C SER A 225 5.12 -28.30 5.36
N ILE A 226 5.70 -27.94 6.50
CA ILE A 226 6.98 -27.22 6.57
C ILE A 226 8.08 -28.22 6.18
N LYS A 227 8.89 -27.89 5.18
CA LYS A 227 10.10 -28.66 4.87
C LYS A 227 11.10 -28.45 6.01
N GLU A 228 11.54 -29.54 6.62
CA GLU A 228 12.62 -29.51 7.61
C GLU A 228 13.93 -29.05 6.98
N LYS A 229 14.79 -28.42 7.81
CA LYS A 229 16.12 -27.98 7.43
C LYS A 229 16.95 -29.20 7.08
N SER A 230 17.46 -29.29 5.84
CA SER A 230 18.46 -30.30 5.48
C SER A 230 19.77 -29.93 6.16
N GLU A 231 20.43 -30.91 6.76
CA GLU A 231 21.81 -30.76 7.24
C GLU A 231 22.74 -30.78 6.02
N GLY A 232 23.21 -29.59 5.62
CA GLY A 232 23.86 -29.32 4.37
C GLY A 232 25.21 -30.03 4.17
N ASN A 233 25.45 -30.53 2.97
CA ASN A 233 26.79 -30.84 2.47
C ASN A 233 27.56 -29.54 2.24
N TYR A 234 28.71 -29.41 2.91
CA TYR A 234 29.54 -28.19 2.82
C TYR A 234 30.05 -27.96 1.41
N PHE A 235 29.66 -26.82 0.85
CA PHE A 235 30.04 -26.37 -0.46
C PHE A 235 31.48 -25.83 -0.48
N ASN A 236 32.37 -26.42 -1.25
CA ASN A 236 33.77 -26.04 -1.30
C ASN A 236 34.11 -25.42 -2.68
N TYR A 237 34.12 -24.09 -2.79
CA TYR A 237 34.48 -23.39 -4.02
C TYR A 237 35.78 -22.59 -3.88
N GLU A 238 36.50 -22.51 -5.01
CA GLU A 238 37.72 -21.70 -5.19
C GLU A 238 37.39 -20.20 -5.15
N ASN A 239 38.40 -19.37 -4.86
CA ASN A 239 38.29 -17.93 -4.72
C ASN A 239 37.82 -17.21 -6.02
N ASP A 240 37.87 -17.86 -7.18
CA ASP A 240 37.62 -17.27 -8.50
C ASP A 240 36.16 -17.44 -9.00
N ILE A 241 35.26 -17.95 -8.17
CA ILE A 241 33.91 -18.31 -8.59
C ILE A 241 33.10 -17.11 -9.08
N LEU A 242 33.23 -15.95 -8.42
CA LEU A 242 32.54 -14.73 -8.83
C LEU A 242 33.06 -14.20 -10.20
N GLN A 243 34.36 -14.34 -10.45
CA GLN A 243 34.94 -13.98 -11.75
C GLN A 243 34.43 -14.89 -12.88
N LYS A 244 34.26 -16.19 -12.61
CA LYS A 244 33.67 -17.13 -13.58
C LYS A 244 32.19 -16.81 -13.85
N ILE A 245 31.42 -16.46 -12.81
CA ILE A 245 29.99 -16.11 -12.97
C ILE A 245 29.81 -14.78 -13.69
N PHE A 246 30.53 -13.74 -13.29
CA PHE A 246 30.40 -12.39 -13.86
C PHE A 246 31.39 -12.09 -14.98
N SER A 247 31.97 -13.10 -15.69
CA SER A 247 32.85 -12.87 -16.83
C SER A 247 32.09 -12.36 -18.05
N SER A 248 32.81 -11.71 -18.99
CA SER A 248 32.24 -11.28 -20.27
C SER A 248 31.67 -12.45 -21.08
N ASP A 249 32.27 -13.61 -20.92
CA ASP A 249 31.96 -14.86 -21.65
C ASP A 249 31.24 -15.87 -20.76
N SER A 250 30.57 -15.41 -19.72
CA SER A 250 29.87 -16.27 -18.76
C SER A 250 28.83 -17.16 -19.44
N GLU A 251 29.12 -18.46 -19.54
CA GLU A 251 28.16 -19.45 -20.03
C GLU A 251 26.96 -19.57 -19.09
N ILE A 252 27.18 -19.40 -17.77
CA ILE A 252 26.15 -19.52 -16.74
C ILE A 252 25.11 -18.40 -16.89
N LEU A 253 25.54 -17.13 -16.89
CA LEU A 253 24.62 -16.01 -16.97
C LEU A 253 23.94 -15.91 -18.35
N ASN A 254 24.63 -16.31 -19.43
CA ASN A 254 24.02 -16.36 -20.77
C ASN A 254 22.93 -17.44 -20.90
N LYS A 255 22.99 -18.53 -20.14
CA LYS A 255 21.94 -19.55 -20.10
C LYS A 255 20.73 -19.10 -19.25
N VAL A 256 20.99 -18.45 -18.11
CA VAL A 256 19.97 -18.09 -17.14
C VAL A 256 19.28 -16.79 -17.47
N LEU A 257 19.98 -15.83 -18.09
CA LEU A 257 19.47 -14.52 -18.47
C LEU A 257 19.36 -14.39 -19.99
N SER A 258 18.18 -14.08 -20.50
CA SER A 258 17.93 -13.92 -21.94
C SER A 258 18.71 -12.77 -22.60
N ASN A 259 19.13 -11.77 -21.83
CA ASN A 259 19.82 -10.56 -22.30
C ASN A 259 20.94 -10.16 -21.32
N PHE A 260 21.88 -11.07 -21.04
CA PHE A 260 23.01 -10.74 -20.17
C PHE A 260 23.95 -9.73 -20.86
N SER A 261 24.30 -8.66 -20.16
CA SER A 261 25.39 -7.77 -20.55
C SER A 261 26.40 -7.69 -19.40
N TYR A 262 27.68 -7.89 -19.72
CA TYR A 262 28.77 -7.81 -18.76
C TYR A 262 28.91 -6.40 -18.18
N ARG A 263 28.99 -6.30 -16.86
CA ARG A 263 29.18 -5.05 -16.13
C ARG A 263 30.31 -5.21 -15.13
N LYS A 264 31.44 -4.57 -15.42
CA LYS A 264 32.60 -4.63 -14.54
C LYS A 264 32.26 -4.18 -13.10
N GLN A 265 31.42 -3.15 -12.98
CA GLN A 265 30.99 -2.59 -11.69
C GLN A 265 30.25 -3.62 -10.82
N GLN A 266 29.51 -4.53 -11.46
CA GLN A 266 28.80 -5.61 -10.75
C GLN A 266 29.78 -6.63 -10.17
N LEU A 267 30.75 -7.06 -10.95
CA LEU A 267 31.82 -7.95 -10.49
C LEU A 267 32.65 -7.31 -9.37
N ASP A 268 33.16 -6.08 -9.62
CA ASP A 268 33.97 -5.35 -8.63
C ASP A 268 33.24 -5.17 -7.29
N MET A 269 31.91 -4.90 -7.33
CA MET A 269 31.09 -4.81 -6.11
C MET A 269 30.93 -6.16 -5.42
N SER A 270 30.68 -7.21 -6.17
CA SER A 270 30.51 -8.57 -5.65
C SER A 270 31.77 -9.09 -4.97
N GLU A 271 32.95 -8.84 -5.56
CA GLU A 271 34.23 -9.20 -4.97
C GLU A 271 34.50 -8.46 -3.65
N VAL A 272 34.21 -7.15 -3.59
CA VAL A 272 34.38 -6.37 -2.36
C VAL A 272 33.46 -6.90 -1.26
N ILE A 273 32.20 -7.24 -1.60
CA ILE A 273 31.27 -7.81 -0.61
C ILE A 273 31.73 -9.16 -0.12
N ALA A 274 32.19 -10.04 -1.03
CA ALA A 274 32.74 -11.34 -0.65
C ALA A 274 33.95 -11.20 0.29
N ASP A 275 34.85 -10.25 0.01
CA ASP A 275 36.00 -9.96 0.87
C ASP A 275 35.59 -9.44 2.24
N CYS A 276 34.61 -8.51 2.29
CA CYS A 276 34.06 -8.01 3.55
C CYS A 276 33.44 -9.14 4.40
N ILE A 277 32.65 -10.01 3.79
CA ILE A 277 32.02 -11.16 4.47
C ILE A 277 33.10 -12.13 5.01
N LYS A 278 34.11 -12.43 4.21
CA LYS A 278 35.19 -13.35 4.56
C LYS A 278 36.02 -12.81 5.73
N ASN A 279 36.34 -11.52 5.74
CA ASN A 279 37.21 -10.90 6.73
C ASN A 279 36.46 -10.23 7.89
N GLN A 280 35.14 -10.29 7.89
CA GLN A 280 34.25 -9.67 8.90
C GLN A 280 34.41 -8.14 8.95
N PHE A 281 34.55 -7.51 7.79
CA PHE A 281 34.62 -6.06 7.63
C PHE A 281 33.24 -5.49 7.37
N SER A 282 33.01 -4.25 7.79
CA SER A 282 31.82 -3.48 7.45
C SER A 282 32.10 -2.47 6.33
N ALA A 283 31.14 -2.28 5.44
CA ALA A 283 31.35 -1.44 4.27
C ALA A 283 30.13 -0.56 3.92
N ALA A 284 30.42 0.61 3.31
CA ALA A 284 29.42 1.46 2.66
C ALA A 284 29.75 1.54 1.16
N LEU A 285 28.85 0.99 0.34
CA LEU A 285 29.08 0.74 -1.09
C LEU A 285 28.01 1.42 -1.95
N GLU A 286 28.43 2.40 -2.79
CA GLU A 286 27.56 3.03 -3.75
C GLU A 286 27.73 2.37 -5.13
N ALA A 287 26.61 1.95 -5.72
CA ALA A 287 26.59 1.45 -7.08
C ALA A 287 25.38 2.07 -7.82
N GLY A 288 25.65 2.84 -8.87
CA GLY A 288 24.66 3.56 -9.63
C GLY A 288 23.55 2.68 -10.20
N THR A 289 22.52 3.31 -10.77
CA THR A 289 21.45 2.59 -11.46
C THR A 289 22.02 1.74 -12.60
N GLY A 290 21.45 0.56 -12.82
CA GLY A 290 21.89 -0.35 -13.89
C GLY A 290 23.07 -1.27 -13.56
N VAL A 291 23.75 -1.11 -12.45
CA VAL A 291 24.86 -2.02 -12.06
C VAL A 291 24.39 -3.45 -11.78
N GLY A 292 23.14 -3.65 -11.34
CA GLY A 292 22.63 -4.95 -10.91
C GLY A 292 22.99 -5.26 -9.44
N LYS A 293 22.81 -4.27 -8.56
CA LYS A 293 23.17 -4.33 -7.13
C LYS A 293 22.66 -5.59 -6.44
N SER A 294 21.38 -5.96 -6.65
CA SER A 294 20.76 -7.09 -5.96
C SER A 294 21.56 -8.38 -6.18
N LEU A 295 21.88 -8.70 -7.42
CA LEU A 295 22.67 -9.88 -7.75
C LEU A 295 24.11 -9.78 -7.20
N ALA A 296 24.70 -8.57 -7.23
CA ALA A 296 26.06 -8.33 -6.75
C ALA A 296 26.22 -8.60 -5.25
N TYR A 297 25.19 -8.39 -4.43
CA TYR A 297 25.27 -8.71 -3.00
C TYR A 297 24.62 -10.06 -2.63
N LEU A 298 23.57 -10.50 -3.34
CA LEU A 298 22.89 -11.76 -3.02
C LEU A 298 23.76 -12.98 -3.34
N LEU A 299 24.51 -12.94 -4.43
CA LEU A 299 25.33 -14.09 -4.82
C LEU A 299 26.44 -14.40 -3.82
N PRO A 300 27.33 -13.47 -3.39
CA PRO A 300 28.31 -13.74 -2.35
C PRO A 300 27.66 -14.09 -1.00
N ALA A 301 26.50 -13.48 -0.69
CA ALA A 301 25.74 -13.81 0.51
C ALA A 301 25.21 -15.27 0.49
N ALA A 302 24.68 -15.71 -0.64
CA ALA A 302 24.21 -17.07 -0.84
C ALA A 302 25.34 -18.11 -0.73
N ILE A 303 26.45 -17.84 -1.40
CA ILE A 303 27.66 -18.71 -1.33
C ILE A 303 28.18 -18.81 0.12
N PHE A 304 28.22 -17.69 0.84
CA PHE A 304 28.62 -17.69 2.25
C PHE A 304 27.66 -18.51 3.11
N ALA A 305 26.36 -18.33 2.94
CA ALA A 305 25.35 -19.01 3.73
C ALA A 305 25.38 -20.54 3.50
N LEU A 306 25.46 -20.98 2.24
CA LEU A 306 25.61 -22.39 1.89
C LEU A 306 26.92 -23.01 2.41
N LYS A 307 28.03 -22.25 2.35
CA LYS A 307 29.35 -22.72 2.79
C LYS A 307 29.46 -22.86 4.31
N THR A 308 28.78 -22.01 5.06
CA THR A 308 28.99 -21.89 6.51
C THR A 308 27.79 -22.31 7.34
N GLY A 309 26.64 -22.52 6.74
CA GLY A 309 25.37 -22.74 7.43
C GLY A 309 24.86 -21.50 8.23
N LYS A 310 25.53 -20.34 8.07
CA LYS A 310 25.21 -19.11 8.78
C LYS A 310 24.20 -18.30 8.04
N ARG A 311 23.42 -17.48 8.77
CA ARG A 311 22.34 -16.70 8.20
C ARG A 311 22.79 -15.33 7.77
N VAL A 312 22.26 -14.91 6.62
CA VAL A 312 22.34 -13.55 6.10
C VAL A 312 20.98 -12.87 6.20
N LEU A 313 20.95 -11.69 6.81
CA LEU A 313 19.78 -10.83 6.83
C LEU A 313 19.92 -9.74 5.77
N VAL A 314 18.93 -9.62 4.88
CA VAL A 314 18.87 -8.57 3.87
C VAL A 314 17.69 -7.66 4.20
N SER A 315 17.97 -6.37 4.41
CA SER A 315 16.94 -5.36 4.67
C SER A 315 16.85 -4.38 3.51
N THR A 316 15.63 -4.10 3.06
CA THR A 316 15.35 -3.11 2.00
C THR A 316 14.29 -2.11 2.44
N ASN A 317 14.11 -1.01 1.69
CA ASN A 317 13.27 0.11 2.14
C ASN A 317 11.76 -0.20 2.09
N THR A 318 11.27 -0.85 1.04
CA THR A 318 9.82 -1.03 0.79
C THR A 318 9.41 -2.49 0.67
N ILE A 319 8.12 -2.77 0.92
CA ILE A 319 7.54 -4.11 0.71
C ILE A 319 7.68 -4.55 -0.76
N ASN A 320 7.52 -3.64 -1.72
CA ASN A 320 7.64 -4.00 -3.14
C ASN A 320 9.07 -4.46 -3.51
N LEU A 321 10.10 -3.78 -2.98
CA LEU A 321 11.49 -4.21 -3.18
C LEU A 321 11.77 -5.54 -2.46
N GLN A 322 11.16 -5.75 -1.31
CA GLN A 322 11.23 -7.00 -0.56
C GLN A 322 10.62 -8.16 -1.40
N ASP A 323 9.44 -7.94 -1.99
CA ASP A 323 8.79 -8.91 -2.87
C ASP A 323 9.59 -9.16 -4.16
N GLN A 324 10.22 -8.14 -4.73
CA GLN A 324 11.11 -8.27 -5.89
C GLN A 324 12.30 -9.17 -5.58
N LEU A 325 13.01 -8.93 -4.47
CA LEU A 325 14.14 -9.74 -4.05
C LEU A 325 13.72 -11.21 -3.85
N TYR A 326 12.55 -11.44 -3.24
CA TYR A 326 12.04 -12.77 -2.93
C TYR A 326 11.54 -13.54 -4.15
N LEU A 327 10.74 -12.88 -5.02
CA LEU A 327 10.05 -13.54 -6.14
C LEU A 327 10.88 -13.61 -7.42
N LYS A 328 11.89 -12.72 -7.58
CA LYS A 328 12.66 -12.58 -8.82
C LYS A 328 14.16 -12.81 -8.60
N ASP A 329 14.77 -12.07 -7.68
CA ASP A 329 16.22 -12.03 -7.57
C ASP A 329 16.81 -13.29 -6.89
N LEU A 330 16.20 -13.79 -5.81
CA LEU A 330 16.66 -15.02 -5.15
C LEU A 330 16.41 -16.29 -5.97
N PRO A 331 15.27 -16.48 -6.66
CA PRO A 331 15.12 -17.57 -7.62
C PRO A 331 16.16 -17.52 -8.76
N LEU A 332 16.54 -16.32 -9.20
CA LEU A 332 17.62 -16.14 -10.17
C LEU A 332 18.98 -16.60 -9.60
N VAL A 333 19.28 -16.22 -8.35
CA VAL A 333 20.50 -16.68 -7.65
C VAL A 333 20.50 -18.21 -7.54
N GLN A 334 19.38 -18.83 -7.16
CA GLN A 334 19.24 -20.30 -7.12
C GLN A 334 19.53 -20.93 -8.49
N SER A 335 18.97 -20.36 -9.58
CA SER A 335 19.20 -20.87 -10.94
C SER A 335 20.69 -20.76 -11.34
N ILE A 336 21.37 -19.68 -10.95
CA ILE A 336 22.80 -19.48 -11.22
C ILE A 336 23.63 -20.52 -10.45
N LEU A 337 23.30 -20.77 -9.18
CA LEU A 337 24.01 -21.74 -8.36
C LEU A 337 23.79 -23.18 -8.86
N SER A 338 22.59 -23.55 -9.27
CA SER A 338 22.27 -24.86 -9.84
C SER A 338 22.93 -25.11 -11.21
N GLU A 339 23.11 -24.07 -12.03
CA GLU A 339 23.85 -24.18 -13.29
C GLU A 339 25.37 -24.28 -13.06
N LEU A 340 25.86 -23.70 -11.96
CA LEU A 340 27.26 -23.79 -11.56
C LEU A 340 27.63 -25.21 -11.07
N ASP A 341 26.77 -25.82 -10.26
CA ASP A 341 26.92 -27.16 -9.73
C ASP A 341 25.53 -27.78 -9.54
N PRO A 342 25.14 -28.77 -10.38
CA PRO A 342 23.84 -29.43 -10.29
C PRO A 342 23.60 -30.18 -8.97
N ASP A 343 24.65 -30.51 -8.24
CA ASP A 343 24.56 -31.21 -6.96
C ASP A 343 24.49 -30.25 -5.76
N ILE A 344 24.42 -28.93 -6.04
CA ILE A 344 24.33 -27.93 -4.99
C ILE A 344 22.96 -28.02 -4.30
N GLU A 345 22.99 -27.94 -2.99
CA GLU A 345 21.76 -27.89 -2.19
C GLU A 345 20.98 -26.60 -2.49
N ASP A 346 19.66 -26.69 -2.54
CA ASP A 346 18.80 -25.54 -2.70
C ASP A 346 19.00 -24.56 -1.55
N ILE A 347 19.19 -23.29 -1.90
CA ILE A 347 19.27 -22.24 -0.91
C ILE A 347 17.90 -21.99 -0.30
N ASN A 348 17.78 -22.18 1.02
CA ASN A 348 16.57 -21.84 1.74
C ASN A 348 16.52 -20.34 2.00
N PHE A 349 15.47 -19.69 1.49
CA PHE A 349 15.25 -18.26 1.72
C PHE A 349 13.79 -17.97 2.10
N SER A 350 13.60 -16.92 2.87
CA SER A 350 12.28 -16.49 3.32
C SER A 350 12.15 -14.98 3.34
N ILE A 351 10.91 -14.55 3.33
CA ILE A 351 10.52 -13.17 3.52
C ILE A 351 9.78 -13.06 4.86
N LEU A 352 10.13 -12.04 5.64
CA LEU A 352 9.46 -11.75 6.90
C LEU A 352 8.92 -10.33 6.87
N LYS A 353 7.61 -10.19 7.04
CA LYS A 353 6.91 -8.90 7.04
C LYS A 353 6.39 -8.57 8.44
N GLY A 354 6.04 -7.34 8.68
CA GLY A 354 5.38 -6.92 9.93
C GLY A 354 4.04 -7.64 10.11
N ARG A 355 3.63 -7.86 11.36
CA ARG A 355 2.42 -8.60 11.76
C ARG A 355 1.17 -8.21 10.98
N ASP A 356 0.99 -6.91 10.75
CA ASP A 356 -0.19 -6.34 10.08
C ASP A 356 -0.32 -6.76 8.60
N ASN A 357 0.71 -7.44 8.06
CA ASN A 357 0.69 -7.97 6.71
C ASN A 357 0.17 -9.41 6.62
N TYR A 358 -0.10 -10.07 7.74
CA TYR A 358 -0.61 -11.45 7.76
C TYR A 358 -2.06 -11.52 8.20
N LEU A 359 -2.78 -12.53 7.74
CA LEU A 359 -4.10 -12.87 8.23
C LEU A 359 -4.02 -13.57 9.60
N CYS A 360 -4.86 -13.17 10.53
CA CYS A 360 -5.12 -13.92 11.75
C CYS A 360 -6.40 -14.74 11.62
N ILE A 361 -6.29 -16.05 11.53
CA ILE A 361 -7.43 -16.95 11.38
C ILE A 361 -8.38 -16.87 12.58
N LYS A 362 -7.86 -16.74 13.80
CA LYS A 362 -8.67 -16.52 15.01
C LYS A 362 -9.49 -15.25 14.89
N ASN A 363 -8.86 -14.12 14.51
CA ASN A 363 -9.56 -12.85 14.35
C ASN A 363 -10.60 -12.89 13.23
N TYR A 364 -10.27 -13.55 12.13
CA TYR A 364 -11.22 -13.76 11.04
C TYR A 364 -12.42 -14.59 11.50
N GLY A 365 -12.19 -15.70 12.21
CA GLY A 365 -13.26 -16.54 12.77
C GLY A 365 -14.17 -15.79 13.75
N ASN A 366 -13.61 -14.89 14.55
CA ASN A 366 -14.38 -14.07 15.47
C ASN A 366 -15.34 -13.08 14.79
N GLN A 367 -15.14 -12.74 13.52
CA GLN A 367 -16.04 -11.83 12.78
C GLN A 367 -17.41 -12.43 12.47
N PHE A 368 -17.56 -13.76 12.53
CA PHE A 368 -18.84 -14.44 12.25
C PHE A 368 -19.82 -14.45 13.42
N VAL A 369 -19.37 -14.09 14.60
CA VAL A 369 -20.20 -14.01 15.81
C VAL A 369 -20.94 -12.67 15.90
N ASP A 370 -20.60 -11.71 15.04
CA ASP A 370 -21.08 -10.34 15.08
C ASP A 370 -22.37 -10.18 14.24
N GLU A 371 -23.51 -9.89 14.88
CA GLU A 371 -24.81 -9.73 14.21
C GLU A 371 -24.93 -8.42 13.41
N ASP A 372 -24.04 -7.43 13.65
CA ASP A 372 -24.08 -6.09 13.06
C ASP A 372 -23.00 -5.86 11.99
N VAL A 373 -22.88 -6.77 11.04
CA VAL A 373 -21.97 -6.64 9.89
C VAL A 373 -22.69 -5.90 8.76
N ASP A 374 -22.15 -4.75 8.29
CA ASP A 374 -22.68 -4.07 7.11
C ASP A 374 -22.44 -4.87 5.81
N GLN A 375 -23.19 -4.55 4.75
CA GLN A 375 -23.11 -5.29 3.47
C GLN A 375 -21.71 -5.29 2.86
N GLU A 376 -20.99 -4.17 2.94
CA GLU A 376 -19.64 -4.05 2.35
C GLU A 376 -18.62 -4.89 3.12
N TYR A 377 -18.72 -4.90 4.45
CA TYR A 377 -17.87 -5.76 5.27
C TYR A 377 -18.21 -7.25 5.09
N SER A 378 -19.47 -7.58 4.93
CA SER A 378 -19.94 -8.93 4.61
C SER A 378 -19.32 -9.46 3.31
N ARG A 379 -19.34 -8.66 2.24
CA ARG A 379 -18.66 -8.98 0.97
C ARG A 379 -17.15 -9.12 1.14
N PHE A 380 -16.53 -8.25 1.96
CA PHE A 380 -15.12 -8.36 2.28
C PHE A 380 -14.79 -9.69 2.98
N LEU A 381 -15.60 -10.13 3.94
CA LEU A 381 -15.40 -11.43 4.61
C LEU A 381 -15.57 -12.60 3.64
N ALA A 382 -16.55 -12.53 2.73
CA ALA A 382 -16.72 -13.53 1.69
C ALA A 382 -15.55 -13.57 0.71
N LYS A 383 -15.01 -12.41 0.30
CA LYS A 383 -13.74 -12.29 -0.45
C LYS A 383 -12.60 -12.98 0.26
N MET A 384 -12.50 -12.79 1.59
CA MET A 384 -11.46 -13.43 2.40
C MET A 384 -11.62 -14.95 2.41
N ALA A 385 -12.84 -15.50 2.49
CA ALA A 385 -13.07 -16.94 2.42
C ALA A 385 -12.52 -17.56 1.11
N VAL A 386 -12.79 -16.91 -0.02
CA VAL A 386 -12.28 -17.34 -1.34
C VAL A 386 -10.75 -17.30 -1.38
N TRP A 387 -10.16 -16.26 -0.81
CA TRP A 387 -8.70 -16.13 -0.77
C TRP A 387 -8.04 -17.13 0.19
N ILE A 388 -8.57 -17.30 1.40
CA ILE A 388 -8.07 -18.23 2.41
C ILE A 388 -7.98 -19.66 1.87
N SER A 389 -8.93 -20.06 1.01
CA SER A 389 -8.92 -21.40 0.40
C SER A 389 -7.75 -21.65 -0.57
N LYS A 390 -6.97 -20.61 -0.92
CA LYS A 390 -5.91 -20.66 -1.94
C LYS A 390 -4.56 -20.17 -1.45
N THR A 391 -4.57 -19.28 -0.44
CA THR A 391 -3.32 -18.68 0.04
C THR A 391 -2.45 -19.70 0.76
N GLU A 392 -1.15 -19.65 0.48
CA GLU A 392 -0.12 -20.42 1.18
C GLU A 392 0.59 -19.57 2.23
N THR A 393 0.59 -18.26 2.10
CA THR A 393 1.36 -17.35 2.97
C THR A 393 0.49 -16.54 3.91
N GLY A 394 -0.80 -16.38 3.59
CA GLY A 394 -1.71 -15.50 4.32
C GLY A 394 -1.34 -14.02 4.27
N GLU A 395 -0.55 -13.59 3.26
CA GLU A 395 -0.05 -12.24 3.15
C GLU A 395 -1.02 -11.28 2.47
N LYS A 396 -1.19 -10.10 3.06
CA LYS A 396 -2.02 -9.02 2.52
C LYS A 396 -1.65 -8.62 1.09
N SER A 397 -0.39 -8.75 0.71
CA SER A 397 0.12 -8.40 -0.63
C SER A 397 -0.49 -9.24 -1.76
N GLU A 398 -1.01 -10.42 -1.47
CA GLU A 398 -1.72 -11.28 -2.42
C GLU A 398 -3.12 -10.74 -2.78
N LEU A 399 -3.63 -9.75 -2.02
CA LEU A 399 -4.98 -9.22 -2.14
C LEU A 399 -5.03 -7.91 -2.89
N GLY A 400 -6.01 -7.77 -3.78
CA GLY A 400 -6.35 -6.49 -4.39
C GLY A 400 -7.12 -5.57 -3.43
N LEU A 401 -6.43 -4.97 -2.44
CA LEU A 401 -7.02 -4.03 -1.47
C LEU A 401 -6.66 -2.60 -1.83
N SER A 402 -7.53 -1.90 -2.55
CA SER A 402 -7.21 -0.61 -3.16
C SER A 402 -7.64 0.62 -2.36
N ASN A 403 -8.61 0.51 -1.45
CA ASN A 403 -9.22 1.66 -0.79
C ASN A 403 -9.01 1.69 0.73
N TYR A 404 -9.28 2.87 1.32
CA TYR A 404 -9.17 3.08 2.77
C TYR A 404 -10.10 2.15 3.57
N VAL A 405 -11.28 1.86 3.05
CA VAL A 405 -12.30 1.01 3.71
C VAL A 405 -11.79 -0.43 3.81
N ASN A 406 -11.28 -0.99 2.71
CA ASN A 406 -10.69 -2.34 2.70
C ASN A 406 -9.48 -2.45 3.65
N ASN A 407 -8.67 -1.41 3.77
CA ASN A 407 -7.57 -1.38 4.73
C ASN A 407 -8.06 -1.36 6.19
N ASN A 408 -9.17 -0.69 6.48
CA ASN A 408 -9.79 -0.71 7.80
C ASN A 408 -10.40 -2.09 8.13
N TYR A 409 -11.03 -2.75 7.15
CA TYR A 409 -11.53 -4.10 7.31
C TYR A 409 -10.41 -5.11 7.55
N TRP A 410 -9.30 -5.01 6.80
CA TRP A 410 -8.11 -5.83 7.01
C TRP A 410 -7.56 -5.75 8.44
N ARG A 411 -7.52 -4.54 9.01
CA ARG A 411 -7.07 -4.34 10.40
C ARG A 411 -7.87 -5.13 11.43
N ARG A 412 -9.11 -5.53 11.13
CA ARG A 412 -9.95 -6.32 12.05
C ARG A 412 -9.58 -7.80 12.06
N ILE A 413 -9.00 -8.28 10.97
CA ILE A 413 -8.65 -9.69 10.77
C ILE A 413 -7.14 -9.94 10.77
N SER A 414 -6.31 -8.90 10.85
CA SER A 414 -4.84 -9.04 11.02
C SER A 414 -4.46 -9.24 12.47
N PRO A 415 -3.29 -9.87 12.77
CA PRO A 415 -2.78 -9.97 14.12
C PRO A 415 -2.41 -8.57 14.62
N LYS A 416 -3.10 -8.09 15.63
CA LYS A 416 -2.71 -6.89 16.38
C LYS A 416 -1.95 -7.34 17.59
N ASN A 417 -1.33 -6.55 18.33
CA ASN A 417 -0.59 -6.77 19.57
C ASN A 417 -0.37 -8.25 20.01
N LYS A 418 0.27 -8.52 21.11
CA LYS A 418 0.53 -9.86 21.67
C LYS A 418 -0.78 -10.55 22.03
N ILE A 419 -1.52 -11.01 21.04
CA ILE A 419 -2.71 -11.84 21.28
C ILE A 419 -2.22 -13.09 21.97
N ASN A 420 -2.74 -13.35 23.16
CA ASN A 420 -2.65 -14.64 23.78
C ASN A 420 -3.40 -15.64 22.89
N CYS A 421 -2.67 -16.25 21.96
CA CYS A 421 -3.17 -17.39 21.17
C CYS A 421 -3.25 -18.68 22.02
N TYR A 422 -3.25 -18.56 23.34
CA TYR A 422 -3.40 -19.69 24.25
C TYR A 422 -4.69 -20.43 23.95
N GLY A 423 -4.56 -21.70 23.60
CA GLY A 423 -5.67 -22.58 23.28
C GLY A 423 -6.15 -22.54 21.83
N PHE A 424 -5.48 -21.81 20.93
CA PHE A 424 -5.71 -21.89 19.49
C PHE A 424 -4.63 -22.77 18.83
N ASP A 425 -4.97 -24.02 18.58
CA ASP A 425 -4.09 -25.02 17.93
C ASP A 425 -4.21 -24.99 16.39
N GLY A 426 -4.91 -23.98 15.83
CA GLY A 426 -5.09 -23.84 14.39
C GLY A 426 -3.86 -23.28 13.66
N PRO A 427 -3.86 -23.31 12.32
CA PRO A 427 -2.81 -22.76 11.50
C PRO A 427 -2.63 -21.26 11.75
N CYS A 428 -1.38 -20.81 11.76
CA CYS A 428 -1.03 -19.42 11.99
C CYS A 428 0.05 -18.99 11.00
N PHE A 429 -0.34 -18.24 9.97
CA PHE A 429 0.57 -17.76 8.92
C PHE A 429 1.75 -16.96 9.47
N LEU A 430 1.54 -16.14 10.50
CA LEU A 430 2.62 -15.39 11.14
C LEU A 430 3.64 -16.33 11.84
N ARG A 431 3.18 -17.38 12.52
CA ARG A 431 4.05 -18.35 13.16
C ARG A 431 4.82 -19.15 12.11
N GLU A 432 4.14 -19.63 11.09
CA GLU A 432 4.75 -20.38 9.98
C GLU A 432 5.80 -19.54 9.24
N SER A 433 5.52 -18.24 8.99
CA SER A 433 6.50 -17.33 8.40
C SER A 433 7.75 -17.16 9.27
N ARG A 434 7.61 -17.09 10.60
CA ARG A 434 8.75 -17.01 11.54
C ARG A 434 9.55 -18.31 11.60
N GLU A 435 8.87 -19.46 11.70
CA GLU A 435 9.52 -20.77 11.66
C GLU A 435 10.29 -20.99 10.36
N LYS A 436 9.73 -20.54 9.23
CA LYS A 436 10.41 -20.56 7.93
C LYS A 436 11.64 -19.64 7.93
N ALA A 437 11.57 -18.47 8.56
CA ALA A 437 12.71 -17.57 8.70
C ALA A 437 13.83 -18.19 9.57
N GLU A 438 13.47 -18.88 10.64
CA GLU A 438 14.44 -19.58 11.50
C GLU A 438 15.17 -20.71 10.78
N SER A 439 14.55 -21.35 9.78
CA SER A 439 15.18 -22.40 8.99
C SER A 439 15.89 -21.89 7.73
N SER A 440 15.82 -20.60 7.41
CA SER A 440 16.35 -20.05 6.17
C SER A 440 17.82 -19.64 6.26
N HIS A 441 18.52 -19.75 5.13
CA HIS A 441 19.88 -19.25 4.91
C HIS A 441 19.90 -17.75 4.70
N ILE A 442 18.92 -17.23 3.92
CA ILE A 442 18.73 -15.79 3.67
C ILE A 442 17.33 -15.39 4.14
N VAL A 443 17.26 -14.35 4.96
CA VAL A 443 15.99 -13.76 5.40
C VAL A 443 15.89 -12.34 4.85
N ILE A 444 14.79 -12.03 4.16
CA ILE A 444 14.52 -10.70 3.63
C ILE A 444 13.50 -9.99 4.54
N VAL A 445 13.85 -8.78 4.97
CA VAL A 445 12.99 -7.91 5.77
C VAL A 445 12.94 -6.51 5.13
N ASN A 446 12.02 -5.66 5.60
CA ASN A 446 12.12 -4.23 5.32
C ASN A 446 12.71 -3.46 6.50
N HIS A 447 13.18 -2.23 6.24
CA HIS A 447 13.77 -1.39 7.28
C HIS A 447 12.81 -1.13 8.45
N ALA A 448 11.49 -1.01 8.17
CA ALA A 448 10.49 -0.80 9.19
C ALA A 448 10.42 -1.97 10.19
N LEU A 449 10.46 -3.22 9.70
CA LEU A 449 10.48 -4.40 10.56
C LEU A 449 11.80 -4.51 11.32
N LEU A 450 12.93 -4.22 10.65
CA LEU A 450 14.25 -4.21 11.28
C LEU A 450 14.30 -3.22 12.48
N MET A 451 13.75 -2.01 12.31
CA MET A 451 13.68 -1.01 13.38
C MET A 451 12.67 -1.39 14.47
N THR A 452 11.57 -2.03 14.11
CA THR A 452 10.56 -2.51 15.09
C THR A 452 11.13 -3.64 15.93
N ASP A 453 11.91 -4.53 15.35
CA ASP A 453 12.60 -5.61 16.05
C ASP A 453 13.62 -5.08 17.06
N LEU A 454 14.39 -4.08 16.67
CA LEU A 454 15.27 -3.34 17.56
C LEU A 454 14.57 -2.77 18.81
N LYS A 455 13.36 -2.19 18.62
CA LYS A 455 12.54 -1.65 19.73
C LYS A 455 12.00 -2.76 20.64
N SER A 456 11.74 -3.96 20.11
CA SER A 456 11.24 -5.12 20.83
C SER A 456 12.34 -6.06 21.39
N VAL A 457 13.55 -5.60 21.45
CA VAL A 457 14.71 -6.36 21.96
C VAL A 457 14.97 -7.64 21.15
N ASN A 458 15.01 -7.51 19.81
CA ASN A 458 15.38 -8.58 18.86
C ASN A 458 14.56 -9.87 19.02
N SER A 459 13.25 -9.76 19.08
CA SER A 459 12.35 -10.88 19.37
C SER A 459 11.62 -11.46 18.15
N VAL A 460 11.76 -10.83 16.98
CA VAL A 460 10.98 -11.17 15.77
C VAL A 460 11.86 -11.72 14.66
N ILE A 461 13.04 -11.14 14.46
CA ILE A 461 14.01 -11.55 13.42
C ILE A 461 14.96 -12.57 14.03
N PRO A 462 15.19 -13.72 13.38
CA PRO A 462 16.17 -14.71 13.88
C PRO A 462 17.62 -14.18 13.81
N ASP A 463 18.51 -14.72 14.63
CA ASP A 463 19.92 -14.35 14.68
C ASP A 463 20.61 -14.48 13.31
N TYR A 464 21.53 -13.56 13.01
CA TYR A 464 22.27 -13.49 11.74
C TYR A 464 23.73 -13.09 11.95
N ASP A 465 24.61 -13.55 11.06
CA ASP A 465 26.03 -13.18 11.06
C ASP A 465 26.34 -12.01 10.13
N VAL A 466 25.61 -11.87 9.03
CA VAL A 466 25.80 -10.84 8.02
C VAL A 466 24.52 -10.03 7.86
N LEU A 467 24.64 -8.71 7.87
CA LEU A 467 23.55 -7.76 7.64
C LEU A 467 23.83 -6.95 6.38
N ILE A 468 22.94 -7.04 5.40
CA ILE A 468 22.98 -6.24 4.19
C ILE A 468 21.79 -5.28 4.21
N ILE A 469 22.04 -3.99 4.14
CA ILE A 469 21.00 -2.94 4.10
C ILE A 469 21.05 -2.30 2.73
N ASP A 470 20.07 -2.63 1.90
CA ASP A 470 19.88 -2.03 0.59
C ASP A 470 19.02 -0.76 0.71
N GLU A 471 19.24 0.21 -0.17
CA GLU A 471 18.65 1.56 -0.10
C GLU A 471 18.93 2.25 1.26
N ALA A 472 20.16 2.09 1.75
CA ALA A 472 20.60 2.53 3.08
C ALA A 472 20.52 4.05 3.31
N HIS A 473 20.40 4.86 2.26
CA HIS A 473 20.17 6.30 2.33
C HIS A 473 18.90 6.69 3.10
N ASN A 474 17.91 5.77 3.21
CA ASN A 474 16.66 5.96 3.93
C ASN A 474 16.73 5.55 5.41
N LEU A 475 17.83 4.94 5.83
CA LEU A 475 17.92 4.30 7.14
C LEU A 475 17.73 5.29 8.30
N GLU A 476 18.28 6.51 8.20
CA GLU A 476 18.13 7.54 9.21
C GLU A 476 16.66 7.92 9.43
N ASP A 477 15.93 8.14 8.33
CA ASP A 477 14.55 8.61 8.37
C ASP A 477 13.61 7.49 8.87
N VAL A 478 13.79 6.25 8.37
CA VAL A 478 13.03 5.09 8.82
C VAL A 478 13.31 4.77 10.29
N ALA A 479 14.57 4.80 10.70
CA ALA A 479 14.94 4.60 12.11
C ALA A 479 14.27 5.63 13.03
N SER A 480 14.24 6.88 12.63
CA SER A 480 13.59 7.94 13.42
C SER A 480 12.09 7.75 13.56
N GLN A 481 11.45 7.35 12.47
CA GLN A 481 10.02 7.11 12.44
C GLN A 481 9.62 5.93 13.34
N HIS A 482 10.38 4.83 13.32
CA HIS A 482 10.02 3.59 14.03
C HIS A 482 10.56 3.50 15.45
N LEU A 483 11.70 4.14 15.74
CA LEU A 483 12.25 4.24 17.12
C LEU A 483 11.56 5.34 17.93
N GLY A 484 10.91 6.27 17.27
CA GLY A 484 10.00 7.22 17.89
C GLY A 484 8.61 6.64 18.16
N TRP A 485 7.66 7.53 18.41
CA TRP A 485 6.24 7.17 18.50
C TRP A 485 5.34 8.28 17.95
N LYS A 486 4.11 7.88 17.62
CA LYS A 486 3.04 8.74 17.12
C LYS A 486 1.76 8.42 17.87
N LEU A 487 1.02 9.45 18.30
CA LEU A 487 -0.29 9.32 18.95
C LEU A 487 -1.29 10.27 18.28
N ASP A 488 -2.33 9.74 17.67
CA ASP A 488 -3.42 10.53 17.08
C ASP A 488 -4.47 10.86 18.15
N GLU A 489 -4.96 12.08 18.14
CA GLU A 489 -6.04 12.54 19.03
C GLU A 489 -7.29 11.65 18.93
N ARG A 490 -7.57 11.08 17.74
CA ARG A 490 -8.69 10.15 17.53
C ARG A 490 -8.51 8.86 18.31
N ASP A 491 -7.29 8.29 18.27
CA ASP A 491 -6.98 7.05 18.97
C ASP A 491 -7.15 7.25 20.48
N LEU A 492 -6.73 8.41 21.02
CA LEU A 492 -6.93 8.72 22.43
C LEU A 492 -8.42 8.95 22.79
N LYS A 493 -9.21 9.54 21.89
CA LYS A 493 -10.66 9.65 22.06
C LYS A 493 -11.36 8.28 22.10
N ASP A 494 -10.94 7.37 21.24
CA ASP A 494 -11.48 6.00 21.23
C ASP A 494 -11.09 5.24 22.51
N ILE A 495 -9.85 5.42 22.98
CA ILE A 495 -9.41 4.88 24.27
C ILE A 495 -10.28 5.42 25.43
N VAL A 496 -10.53 6.71 25.48
CA VAL A 496 -11.36 7.35 26.53
C VAL A 496 -12.81 6.85 26.52
N ARG A 497 -13.34 6.52 25.34
CA ARG A 497 -14.68 5.95 25.18
C ARG A 497 -14.75 4.45 25.44
N ILE A 498 -13.64 3.82 25.75
CA ILE A 498 -13.51 2.36 25.87
C ILE A 498 -13.88 1.67 24.55
N ASN A 499 -13.55 2.30 23.44
CA ASN A 499 -13.74 1.74 22.11
C ASN A 499 -12.49 1.01 21.64
N TYR A 500 -12.70 -0.08 20.92
CA TYR A 500 -11.65 -0.77 20.18
C TYR A 500 -12.09 -0.97 18.72
N GLY A 501 -11.55 -0.18 17.82
CA GLY A 501 -12.04 -0.12 16.45
C GLY A 501 -13.48 0.40 16.40
N LYS A 502 -14.41 -0.41 15.88
CA LYS A 502 -15.84 -0.09 15.87
C LYS A 502 -16.58 -0.54 17.14
N TYR A 503 -15.94 -1.32 17.99
CA TYR A 503 -16.59 -1.92 19.14
C TYR A 503 -16.60 -0.98 20.34
N ASP A 504 -17.78 -0.67 20.83
CA ASP A 504 -17.98 -0.13 22.17
C ASP A 504 -17.94 -1.31 23.14
N LEU A 505 -16.81 -1.44 23.85
CA LEU A 505 -16.60 -2.58 24.75
C LEU A 505 -17.55 -2.57 25.95
N ILE A 506 -18.08 -1.40 26.31
CA ILE A 506 -19.05 -1.28 27.39
C ILE A 506 -20.42 -1.76 26.91
N GLU A 507 -20.85 -1.37 25.73
CA GLU A 507 -22.11 -1.84 25.16
C GLU A 507 -22.07 -3.35 24.91
N MET A 508 -20.95 -3.88 24.43
CA MET A 508 -20.79 -5.33 24.25
C MET A 508 -20.93 -6.10 25.54
N ILE A 509 -20.24 -5.69 26.62
CA ILE A 509 -20.35 -6.38 27.93
C ILE A 509 -21.75 -6.23 28.53
N ALA A 510 -22.38 -5.05 28.33
CA ALA A 510 -23.76 -4.83 28.79
C ALA A 510 -24.74 -5.78 28.11
N ASN A 511 -24.62 -5.96 26.81
CA ASN A 511 -25.48 -6.86 26.05
C ASN A 511 -25.27 -8.34 26.44
N LEU A 512 -24.01 -8.74 26.64
CA LEU A 512 -23.69 -10.09 27.11
C LEU A 512 -24.33 -10.38 28.48
N ILE A 513 -24.23 -9.45 29.40
CA ILE A 513 -24.83 -9.60 30.74
C ILE A 513 -26.33 -9.65 30.69
N LYS A 514 -26.98 -8.79 29.90
CA LYS A 514 -28.45 -8.84 29.75
C LYS A 514 -28.94 -10.18 29.18
N ARG A 515 -28.18 -10.83 28.34
CA ARG A 515 -28.51 -12.13 27.75
C ARG A 515 -28.37 -13.27 28.79
N GLU A 516 -27.32 -13.24 29.62
CA GLU A 516 -27.00 -14.31 30.57
C GLU A 516 -27.81 -14.24 31.88
N PHE A 517 -28.03 -13.04 32.40
CA PHE A 517 -28.59 -12.84 33.73
C PHE A 517 -30.05 -12.39 33.75
N LYS A 518 -30.85 -12.68 32.72
CA LYS A 518 -32.21 -12.14 32.50
C LYS A 518 -33.19 -12.29 33.68
N ASN A 519 -32.91 -13.15 34.70
CA ASN A 519 -33.82 -13.46 35.81
C ASN A 519 -33.12 -13.63 37.16
N ASP A 520 -31.94 -13.05 37.40
CA ASP A 520 -31.16 -13.29 38.64
C ASP A 520 -31.03 -12.03 39.50
N VAL A 521 -31.01 -12.18 40.80
CA VAL A 521 -30.77 -11.08 41.78
C VAL A 521 -29.40 -10.42 41.57
N ASP A 522 -28.43 -11.15 41.04
CA ASP A 522 -27.10 -10.66 40.66
C ASP A 522 -27.12 -9.71 39.44
N PHE A 523 -28.19 -9.73 38.64
CA PHE A 523 -28.35 -8.84 37.48
C PHE A 523 -28.41 -7.38 37.92
N ASP A 524 -29.17 -7.04 38.91
CA ASP A 524 -29.32 -5.66 39.40
C ASP A 524 -28.00 -5.09 39.94
N GLN A 525 -27.17 -5.92 40.57
CA GLN A 525 -25.85 -5.49 41.04
C GLN A 525 -24.89 -5.28 39.87
N ALA A 526 -24.88 -6.17 38.90
CA ALA A 526 -24.05 -6.08 37.70
C ALA A 526 -24.44 -4.86 36.84
N GLU A 527 -25.75 -4.63 36.66
CA GLU A 527 -26.27 -3.48 35.93
C GLU A 527 -25.94 -2.15 36.63
N ASN A 528 -26.05 -2.08 37.95
CA ASN A 528 -25.70 -0.88 38.70
C ASN A 528 -24.21 -0.57 38.67
N LYS A 529 -23.31 -1.57 38.69
CA LYS A 529 -21.88 -1.38 38.49
C LYS A 529 -21.61 -0.82 37.09
N LEU A 530 -22.25 -1.37 36.06
CA LEU A 530 -22.10 -0.94 34.68
C LEU A 530 -22.59 0.50 34.46
N LYS A 531 -23.75 0.89 35.00
CA LYS A 531 -24.28 2.26 34.96
C LYS A 531 -23.29 3.28 35.54
N ARG A 532 -22.61 2.92 36.63
CA ARG A 532 -21.58 3.78 37.24
C ARG A 532 -20.38 3.95 36.30
N MET A 533 -19.93 2.88 35.64
CA MET A 533 -18.83 2.95 34.66
C MET A 533 -19.21 3.81 33.45
N ILE A 534 -20.42 3.70 32.91
CA ILE A 534 -20.95 4.54 31.83
C ILE A 534 -20.92 6.02 32.25
N SER A 535 -21.39 6.35 33.47
CA SER A 535 -21.34 7.73 33.97
C SER A 535 -19.89 8.25 34.08
N MET A 536 -18.95 7.40 34.52
CA MET A 536 -17.51 7.76 34.51
C MET A 536 -16.99 8.04 33.12
N ILE A 537 -17.38 7.25 32.12
CA ILE A 537 -16.95 7.44 30.71
C ILE A 537 -17.49 8.76 30.15
N GLU A 538 -18.75 9.12 30.48
CA GLU A 538 -19.31 10.42 30.08
C GLU A 538 -18.51 11.58 30.67
N GLU A 539 -18.12 11.50 31.94
CA GLU A 539 -17.25 12.50 32.58
C GLU A 539 -15.88 12.56 31.92
N LEU A 540 -15.25 11.41 31.63
CA LEU A 540 -13.97 11.30 30.96
C LEU A 540 -14.01 11.89 29.55
N ASN A 541 -15.11 11.69 28.82
CA ASN A 541 -15.32 12.29 27.50
C ASN A 541 -15.35 13.82 27.55
N ILE A 542 -15.97 14.41 28.56
CA ILE A 542 -15.98 15.87 28.75
C ILE A 542 -14.57 16.38 29.06
N LYS A 543 -13.83 15.69 29.94
CA LYS A 543 -12.47 16.07 30.32
C LYS A 543 -11.51 15.96 29.15
N SER A 544 -11.58 14.88 28.35
CA SER A 544 -10.75 14.72 27.16
C SER A 544 -10.98 15.82 26.15
N ARG A 545 -12.24 16.26 25.94
CA ARG A 545 -12.55 17.39 25.07
C ARG A 545 -11.90 18.70 25.57
N ASN A 546 -11.87 18.93 26.86
CA ASN A 546 -11.22 20.11 27.45
C ASN A 546 -9.71 20.05 27.26
N LEU A 547 -9.10 18.91 27.49
CA LEU A 547 -7.67 18.66 27.25
C LEU A 547 -7.29 19.00 25.79
N PHE A 548 -8.06 18.50 24.82
CA PHE A 548 -7.77 18.78 23.41
C PHE A 548 -8.06 20.24 23.01
N LYS A 549 -9.04 20.90 23.63
CA LYS A 549 -9.23 22.34 23.43
C LYS A 549 -8.02 23.13 23.92
N SER A 550 -7.41 22.74 25.05
CA SER A 550 -6.21 23.39 25.56
C SER A 550 -5.03 23.20 24.64
N PHE A 551 -4.82 22.01 24.07
CA PHE A 551 -3.82 21.77 23.03
C PHE A 551 -4.07 22.60 21.78
N ASN A 552 -5.33 22.69 21.33
CA ASN A 552 -5.69 23.48 20.16
C ASN A 552 -5.35 24.97 20.34
N GLN A 553 -5.59 25.53 21.51
CA GLN A 553 -5.24 26.92 21.82
C GLN A 553 -3.72 27.13 21.73
N ILE A 554 -2.90 26.19 22.24
CA ILE A 554 -1.45 26.27 22.16
C ILE A 554 -0.99 26.27 20.68
N VAL A 555 -1.52 25.35 19.86
CA VAL A 555 -1.15 25.23 18.45
C VAL A 555 -1.58 26.47 17.64
N ILE A 556 -2.78 26.99 17.87
CA ILE A 556 -3.29 28.18 17.15
C ILE A 556 -2.50 29.43 17.51
N THR A 557 -2.10 29.59 18.79
CA THR A 557 -1.44 30.80 19.25
C THR A 557 0.06 30.84 18.91
N LYS A 558 0.71 29.67 18.86
CA LYS A 558 2.16 29.55 18.73
C LYS A 558 2.63 28.75 17.52
N GLY A 559 1.74 28.09 16.80
CA GLY A 559 2.04 27.34 15.59
C GLY A 559 2.50 28.23 14.44
N ASN A 560 3.46 27.73 13.68
CA ASN A 560 4.08 28.47 12.57
C ASN A 560 3.15 28.42 11.33
N LYS A 561 2.38 29.47 11.08
CA LYS A 561 1.39 29.55 9.99
C LYS A 561 1.99 29.61 8.57
N ASN A 562 3.30 29.80 8.46
CA ASN A 562 3.98 30.05 7.18
C ASN A 562 4.51 28.80 6.47
N SER A 563 4.38 27.62 7.06
CA SER A 563 5.02 26.38 6.56
C SER A 563 4.00 25.37 6.12
N GLY A 564 3.04 25.53 5.32
CA GLY A 564 2.18 24.48 4.71
C GLY A 564 1.87 23.21 5.57
N HIS A 565 2.58 23.03 6.66
CA HIS A 565 2.38 22.07 7.77
C HIS A 565 2.25 22.85 9.05
N ASN A 566 1.08 22.84 9.67
CA ASN A 566 0.83 23.44 10.97
C ASN A 566 1.49 22.58 12.06
N SER A 567 2.82 22.62 12.14
CA SER A 567 3.58 21.89 13.17
C SER A 567 4.10 22.85 14.25
N LEU A 568 4.05 22.41 15.50
CA LEU A 568 4.58 23.12 16.65
C LEU A 568 5.58 22.25 17.39
N ARG A 569 6.86 22.61 17.38
CA ARG A 569 7.88 21.97 18.20
C ARG A 569 7.71 22.37 19.66
N ILE A 570 7.90 21.41 20.56
CA ILE A 570 7.84 21.62 22.00
C ILE A 570 9.19 21.28 22.60
N ASP A 571 9.87 22.27 23.16
CA ASP A 571 11.18 22.14 23.78
C ASP A 571 11.09 22.30 25.29
N ILE A 572 12.09 21.75 26.00
CA ILE A 572 12.26 21.89 27.45
C ILE A 572 12.42 23.36 27.85
N ASP A 573 13.14 24.11 27.01
CA ASP A 573 13.39 25.54 27.21
C ASP A 573 12.21 26.42 26.79
N SER A 574 11.24 25.83 26.04
CA SER A 574 10.02 26.56 25.71
C SER A 574 9.14 26.67 26.96
N ASN A 575 9.22 27.83 27.60
CA ASN A 575 8.39 28.15 28.75
C ASN A 575 6.94 28.37 28.27
N PHE A 576 6.19 27.24 28.02
CA PHE A 576 4.78 27.26 27.71
C PHE A 576 3.98 27.14 29.02
N PRO A 577 3.58 28.25 29.68
CA PRO A 577 2.80 28.19 30.92
C PRO A 577 1.52 27.38 30.76
N GLU A 578 0.97 27.35 29.54
CA GLU A 578 -0.26 26.64 29.17
C GLU A 578 -0.09 25.12 29.29
N LEU A 579 1.11 24.57 29.08
CA LEU A 579 1.39 23.14 29.27
C LEU A 579 1.20 22.67 30.72
N LYS A 580 1.30 23.56 31.69
CA LYS A 580 1.04 23.21 33.09
C LYS A 580 -0.43 22.82 33.29
N PHE A 581 -1.36 23.59 32.75
CA PHE A 581 -2.80 23.29 32.84
C PHE A 581 -3.13 21.99 32.09
N VAL A 582 -2.51 21.76 30.93
CA VAL A 582 -2.65 20.51 30.18
C VAL A 582 -2.13 19.31 30.99
N ARG A 583 -1.05 19.45 31.72
CA ARG A 583 -0.51 18.40 32.60
C ARG A 583 -1.48 18.07 33.74
N ASP A 584 -2.04 19.09 34.39
CA ASP A 584 -2.99 18.90 35.49
C ASP A 584 -4.28 18.18 34.98
N ASP A 585 -4.81 18.61 33.82
CA ASP A 585 -5.97 17.97 33.17
C ASP A 585 -5.66 16.51 32.78
N TRP A 586 -4.44 16.28 32.29
CA TRP A 586 -4.00 14.94 31.89
C TRP A 586 -3.83 14.02 33.09
N ASP A 587 -3.23 14.48 34.18
CA ASP A 587 -3.03 13.67 35.38
C ASP A 587 -4.36 13.26 36.00
N GLU A 588 -5.37 14.14 35.98
CA GLU A 588 -6.72 13.81 36.44
C GLU A 588 -7.39 12.78 35.51
N LEU A 589 -7.32 12.97 34.18
CA LEU A 589 -7.84 12.05 33.19
C LEU A 589 -7.24 10.65 33.34
N LYS A 590 -5.91 10.58 33.43
CA LYS A 590 -5.13 9.36 33.60
C LYS A 590 -5.55 8.58 34.83
N LEU A 591 -5.66 9.24 35.95
CA LEU A 591 -6.04 8.61 37.23
C LEU A 591 -7.46 8.00 37.17
N LYS A 592 -8.39 8.68 36.52
CA LYS A 592 -9.76 8.17 36.33
C LYS A 592 -9.82 7.00 35.35
N LEU A 593 -9.04 7.05 34.25
CA LEU A 593 -8.96 5.93 33.30
C LEU A 593 -8.32 4.70 33.91
N ASP A 594 -7.25 4.85 34.70
CA ASP A 594 -6.63 3.75 35.42
C ASP A 594 -7.61 3.12 36.46
N LYS A 595 -8.42 3.94 37.12
CA LYS A 595 -9.49 3.45 38.01
C LYS A 595 -10.56 2.67 37.24
N LEU A 596 -11.01 3.21 36.10
CA LEU A 596 -12.01 2.54 35.25
C LEU A 596 -11.49 1.20 34.72
N LYS A 597 -10.21 1.17 34.25
CA LYS A 597 -9.53 -0.07 33.85
C LYS A 597 -9.58 -1.11 34.99
N TYR A 598 -9.21 -0.72 36.20
CA TYR A 598 -9.23 -1.61 37.37
C TYR A 598 -10.64 -2.12 37.67
N ASP A 599 -11.65 -1.24 37.63
CA ASP A 599 -13.04 -1.60 37.85
C ASP A 599 -13.56 -2.59 36.80
N LEU A 600 -13.18 -2.42 35.52
CA LEU A 600 -13.55 -3.35 34.46
C LEU A 600 -12.85 -4.72 34.59
N ILE A 601 -11.58 -4.74 35.01
CA ILE A 601 -10.85 -6.00 35.25
C ILE A 601 -11.56 -6.79 36.38
N ASN A 602 -11.93 -6.12 37.46
CA ASN A 602 -12.65 -6.78 38.57
C ASN A 602 -14.03 -7.24 38.13
N TYR A 603 -14.72 -6.42 37.35
CA TYR A 603 -16.04 -6.77 36.82
C TYR A 603 -15.97 -8.04 35.92
N TYR A 604 -14.95 -8.13 35.08
CA TYR A 604 -14.69 -9.34 34.29
C TYR A 604 -14.46 -10.57 35.17
N LYS A 605 -13.59 -10.47 36.17
CA LYS A 605 -13.28 -11.58 37.08
C LYS A 605 -14.53 -12.07 37.82
N ASP A 606 -15.33 -11.13 38.34
CA ASP A 606 -16.57 -11.45 39.05
C ASP A 606 -17.62 -12.11 38.13
N SER A 607 -17.65 -11.73 36.87
CA SER A 607 -18.62 -12.22 35.88
C SER A 607 -18.21 -13.56 35.25
N LYS A 608 -16.91 -13.81 35.08
CA LYS A 608 -16.38 -15.01 34.43
C LYS A 608 -16.83 -16.32 35.08
N GLU A 609 -16.90 -16.33 36.41
CA GLU A 609 -17.31 -17.51 37.17
C GLU A 609 -18.81 -17.80 37.07
N LYS A 610 -19.61 -16.79 36.70
CA LYS A 610 -21.08 -16.83 36.70
C LYS A 610 -21.65 -17.09 35.29
N ILE A 611 -20.89 -16.86 34.23
CA ILE A 611 -21.33 -17.02 32.84
C ILE A 611 -21.21 -18.49 32.44
N THR A 612 -22.30 -19.09 32.02
CA THR A 612 -22.36 -20.51 31.65
C THR A 612 -22.69 -20.73 30.15
N GLY A 613 -23.47 -19.85 29.55
CA GLY A 613 -24.00 -20.02 28.18
C GLY A 613 -23.15 -19.41 27.07
N ASN A 614 -22.77 -18.14 27.20
CA ASN A 614 -22.06 -17.38 26.16
C ASN A 614 -20.55 -17.24 26.45
N LYS A 615 -19.91 -18.28 26.91
CA LYS A 615 -18.50 -18.26 27.34
C LYS A 615 -17.52 -17.79 26.27
N ILE A 616 -17.71 -18.22 25.03
CA ILE A 616 -16.87 -17.82 23.90
C ILE A 616 -16.97 -16.32 23.62
N GLN A 617 -18.19 -15.75 23.61
CA GLN A 617 -18.39 -14.31 23.35
C GLN A 617 -17.79 -13.46 24.48
N PHE A 618 -17.85 -13.96 25.72
CA PHE A 618 -17.26 -13.28 26.85
C PHE A 618 -15.72 -13.31 26.84
N GLU A 619 -15.14 -14.42 26.44
CA GLU A 619 -13.68 -14.51 26.20
C GLU A 619 -13.22 -13.60 25.05
N ASN A 620 -13.98 -13.53 23.95
CA ASN A 620 -13.71 -12.61 22.86
C ASN A 620 -13.78 -11.14 23.28
N TRP A 621 -14.76 -10.77 24.11
CA TRP A 621 -14.82 -9.43 24.68
C TRP A 621 -13.57 -9.13 25.51
N TYR A 622 -13.11 -10.08 26.32
CA TYR A 622 -11.91 -9.89 27.14
C TYR A 622 -10.64 -9.74 26.31
N ASP A 623 -10.49 -10.51 25.24
CA ASP A 623 -9.39 -10.37 24.32
C ASP A 623 -9.32 -8.94 23.70
N LEU A 624 -10.48 -8.37 23.34
CA LEU A 624 -10.58 -6.99 22.87
C LEU A 624 -10.25 -5.97 23.97
N PHE A 625 -10.70 -6.26 25.19
CA PHE A 625 -10.43 -5.40 26.34
C PHE A 625 -8.96 -5.43 26.75
N GLU A 626 -8.28 -6.57 26.69
CA GLU A 626 -6.82 -6.64 26.88
C GLU A 626 -6.07 -5.80 25.85
N GLN A 627 -6.50 -5.81 24.59
CA GLN A 627 -5.91 -4.95 23.55
C GLN A 627 -6.15 -3.46 23.84
N TRP A 628 -7.34 -3.11 24.34
CA TRP A 628 -7.62 -1.75 24.80
C TRP A 628 -6.69 -1.35 25.96
N ILE A 629 -6.44 -2.25 26.93
CA ILE A 629 -5.50 -2.00 28.03
C ILE A 629 -4.09 -1.71 27.48
N GLU A 630 -3.59 -2.52 26.55
CA GLU A 630 -2.27 -2.29 25.94
C GLU A 630 -2.20 -0.93 25.23
N ASN A 631 -3.22 -0.58 24.43
CA ASN A 631 -3.28 0.72 23.76
C ASN A 631 -3.32 1.89 24.77
N TRP A 632 -4.05 1.72 25.88
CA TRP A 632 -4.09 2.70 26.96
C TRP A 632 -2.72 2.89 27.63
N GLU A 633 -2.04 1.80 27.98
CA GLU A 633 -0.72 1.88 28.61
C GLU A 633 0.31 2.52 27.68
N GLU A 634 0.28 2.19 26.38
CA GLU A 634 1.14 2.82 25.39
C GLU A 634 0.84 4.31 25.25
N ALA A 635 -0.42 4.69 25.06
CA ALA A 635 -0.82 6.10 24.93
C ALA A 635 -0.48 6.91 26.19
N LYS A 636 -0.69 6.31 27.36
CA LYS A 636 -0.35 6.90 28.65
C LYS A 636 1.14 7.19 28.78
N ASN A 637 1.98 6.22 28.46
CA ASN A 637 3.43 6.37 28.54
C ASN A 637 3.94 7.42 27.54
N ASN A 638 3.44 7.38 26.31
CA ASN A 638 3.81 8.31 25.25
C ASN A 638 3.44 9.77 25.61
N LEU A 639 2.23 9.99 26.12
CA LEU A 639 1.77 11.32 26.46
C LEU A 639 2.40 11.83 27.77
N ASP A 640 2.67 10.94 28.73
CA ASP A 640 3.43 11.26 29.93
C ASP A 640 4.86 11.72 29.56
N GLU A 641 5.54 11.00 28.67
CA GLU A 641 6.85 11.37 28.17
C GLU A 641 6.82 12.73 27.44
N PHE A 642 5.82 12.91 26.56
CA PHE A 642 5.61 14.15 25.81
C PHE A 642 5.39 15.36 26.73
N LEU A 643 4.53 15.23 27.74
CA LEU A 643 4.22 16.34 28.64
C LEU A 643 5.34 16.64 29.62
N LYS A 644 6.12 15.64 30.03
CA LYS A 644 7.26 15.81 30.93
C LYS A 644 8.52 16.27 30.22
N LEU A 645 8.60 16.07 28.90
CA LEU A 645 9.79 16.31 28.09
C LEU A 645 11.05 15.66 28.72
N SER A 646 10.90 14.42 29.19
CA SER A 646 11.86 13.78 30.09
C SER A 646 13.13 13.31 29.40
N ASN A 647 13.18 13.29 28.08
CA ASN A 647 14.31 12.79 27.30
C ASN A 647 14.88 13.86 26.35
N ASN A 648 16.05 14.38 26.65
CA ASN A 648 16.74 15.40 25.87
C ASN A 648 17.30 14.88 24.53
N GLU A 649 17.33 13.57 24.32
CA GLU A 649 17.74 12.97 23.06
C GLU A 649 16.57 12.84 22.06
N MET A 650 15.36 13.21 22.48
CA MET A 650 14.16 13.17 21.66
C MET A 650 13.70 14.57 21.25
N VAL A 651 13.06 14.66 20.09
CA VAL A 651 12.30 15.83 19.64
C VAL A 651 10.83 15.53 19.82
N TYR A 652 10.08 16.50 20.36
CA TYR A 652 8.64 16.42 20.53
C TYR A 652 7.95 17.50 19.74
N TRP A 653 6.87 17.15 19.02
CA TRP A 653 6.07 18.12 18.27
C TRP A 653 4.62 17.69 18.12
N ILE A 654 3.76 18.67 17.81
CA ILE A 654 2.35 18.48 17.48
C ILE A 654 2.14 18.92 16.04
N GLU A 655 1.43 18.12 15.26
CA GLU A 655 0.93 18.51 13.94
C GLU A 655 -0.60 18.64 13.97
N HIS A 656 -1.13 19.69 13.34
CA HIS A 656 -2.55 19.86 13.11
C HIS A 656 -2.91 19.34 11.72
N ASN A 657 -3.80 18.35 11.68
CA ASN A 657 -4.33 17.81 10.44
C ASN A 657 -5.60 18.57 10.05
N GLU A 658 -5.52 19.44 9.04
CA GLU A 658 -6.64 20.27 8.57
C GLU A 658 -7.81 19.45 8.03
N GLN A 659 -7.54 18.32 7.37
CA GLN A 659 -8.58 17.48 6.76
C GLN A 659 -9.51 16.85 7.79
N PHE A 660 -8.97 16.44 8.94
CA PHE A 660 -9.72 15.78 10.01
C PHE A 660 -9.94 16.68 11.23
N ASN A 661 -9.38 17.89 11.21
CA ASN A 661 -9.41 18.85 12.32
C ASN A 661 -9.02 18.22 13.66
N ASN A 662 -7.92 17.47 13.66
CA ASN A 662 -7.36 16.79 14.82
C ASN A 662 -5.86 17.01 14.97
N HIS A 663 -5.33 16.74 16.16
CA HIS A 663 -3.90 16.84 16.46
C HIS A 663 -3.26 15.46 16.43
N VAL A 664 -1.99 15.46 16.04
CA VAL A 664 -1.14 14.29 16.07
C VAL A 664 0.13 14.64 16.83
N PHE A 665 0.44 13.87 17.87
CA PHE A 665 1.60 14.02 18.72
C PHE A 665 2.70 13.11 18.23
N PHE A 666 3.91 13.62 18.20
CA PHE A 666 5.08 12.88 17.74
C PHE A 666 6.25 13.00 18.71
N SER A 667 7.03 11.95 18.77
CA SER A 667 8.36 11.95 19.33
C SER A 667 9.31 11.18 18.42
N ALA A 668 10.52 11.67 18.22
CA ALA A 668 11.55 10.98 17.46
C ALA A 668 12.94 11.25 18.03
N PRO A 669 13.87 10.28 17.96
CA PRO A 669 15.25 10.50 18.38
C PRO A 669 15.94 11.51 17.46
N ILE A 670 16.64 12.47 18.07
CA ILE A 670 17.42 13.46 17.34
C ILE A 670 18.59 12.79 16.61
N ASN A 671 19.21 11.80 17.26
CA ASN A 671 20.35 11.07 16.72
C ASN A 671 20.09 9.56 16.81
N VAL A 672 19.95 8.93 15.67
CA VAL A 672 19.77 7.49 15.58
C VAL A 672 21.09 6.72 15.46
N SER A 673 22.19 7.40 15.14
CA SER A 673 23.48 6.76 14.85
C SER A 673 24.00 5.92 16.02
N LYS A 674 23.87 6.42 17.24
CA LYS A 674 24.27 5.68 18.45
C LYS A 674 23.42 4.41 18.63
N ILE A 675 22.10 4.55 18.48
CA ILE A 675 21.16 3.42 18.64
C ILE A 675 21.43 2.34 17.57
N LEU A 676 21.64 2.77 16.32
CA LEU A 676 21.94 1.86 15.22
C LEU A 676 23.29 1.16 15.43
N ASN A 677 24.31 1.90 15.86
CA ASN A 677 25.62 1.31 16.11
C ASN A 677 25.57 0.27 17.22
N GLU A 678 25.09 0.66 18.41
CA GLU A 678 25.14 -0.19 19.61
C GLU A 678 24.17 -1.38 19.53
N ASN A 679 22.99 -1.21 18.96
CA ASN A 679 21.90 -2.20 19.04
C ASN A 679 21.68 -2.97 17.73
N LEU A 680 22.20 -2.47 16.58
CA LEU A 680 22.03 -3.14 15.30
C LEU A 680 23.35 -3.62 14.71
N PHE A 681 24.30 -2.70 14.49
CA PHE A 681 25.53 -3.03 13.75
C PHE A 681 26.49 -3.90 14.55
N GLN A 682 26.58 -3.71 15.87
CA GLN A 682 27.41 -4.53 16.75
C GLN A 682 26.88 -5.97 16.91
N ASN A 683 25.63 -6.24 16.56
CA ASN A 683 25.03 -7.59 16.61
C ASN A 683 25.41 -8.45 15.40
N ALA A 684 25.90 -7.85 14.31
CA ALA A 684 26.35 -8.57 13.12
C ALA A 684 27.88 -8.58 13.03
N LYS A 685 28.45 -9.64 12.46
CA LYS A 685 29.92 -9.70 12.22
C LYS A 685 30.34 -8.86 11.02
N THR A 686 29.44 -8.73 10.05
CA THR A 686 29.64 -7.93 8.84
C THR A 686 28.39 -7.11 8.57
N VAL A 687 28.55 -5.82 8.30
CA VAL A 687 27.47 -4.93 7.89
C VAL A 687 27.81 -4.30 6.56
N ILE A 688 26.95 -4.48 5.56
CA ILE A 688 27.05 -3.86 4.24
C ILE A 688 25.91 -2.89 4.05
N LEU A 689 26.22 -1.58 3.99
CA LEU A 689 25.27 -0.56 3.54
C LEU A 689 25.44 -0.35 2.05
N THR A 690 24.37 -0.49 1.27
CA THR A 690 24.39 -0.25 -0.17
C THR A 690 23.22 0.59 -0.65
N SER A 691 23.43 1.37 -1.69
CA SER A 691 22.42 2.12 -2.40
C SER A 691 22.94 2.62 -3.76
N ALA A 692 22.02 3.15 -4.58
CA ALA A 692 22.40 3.87 -5.80
C ALA A 692 23.03 5.25 -5.50
N THR A 693 22.77 5.80 -4.32
CA THR A 693 23.17 7.15 -3.91
C THR A 693 23.51 7.14 -2.43
N LEU A 694 24.79 7.14 -2.10
CA LEU A 694 25.29 7.20 -0.70
C LEU A 694 26.30 8.34 -0.49
N ASN A 695 27.02 8.70 -1.53
CA ASN A 695 27.99 9.76 -1.45
C ASN A 695 27.42 11.11 -1.93
N SER A 696 27.83 12.16 -1.27
CA SER A 696 27.67 13.54 -1.73
C SER A 696 29.07 14.11 -1.98
N ASN A 697 29.42 14.43 -3.22
CA ASN A 697 30.73 14.96 -3.62
C ASN A 697 31.90 14.03 -3.26
N ASP A 698 31.80 12.73 -3.63
CA ASP A 698 32.80 11.67 -3.39
C ASP A 698 33.12 11.35 -1.92
N GLU A 699 32.27 11.77 -0.97
CA GLU A 699 32.44 11.49 0.45
C GLU A 699 31.23 10.72 1.06
N PHE A 700 31.50 9.67 1.82
CA PHE A 700 30.51 8.89 2.58
C PHE A 700 30.27 9.46 4.00
N ASN A 701 30.91 10.57 4.36
CA ASN A 701 30.90 11.14 5.70
C ASN A 701 29.50 11.39 6.23
N HIS A 702 28.59 11.91 5.40
CA HIS A 702 27.20 12.14 5.81
C HIS A 702 26.52 10.85 6.23
N LEU A 703 26.62 9.78 5.41
CA LEU A 703 26.02 8.48 5.73
C LEU A 703 26.59 7.89 7.02
N ILE A 704 27.91 7.89 7.15
CA ILE A 704 28.61 7.35 8.34
C ILE A 704 28.18 8.10 9.60
N GLN A 705 28.12 9.43 9.56
CA GLN A 705 27.69 10.24 10.71
C GLN A 705 26.22 10.01 11.08
N THR A 706 25.33 9.89 10.10
CA THR A 706 23.90 9.75 10.36
C THR A 706 23.49 8.33 10.75
N THR A 707 24.18 7.31 10.25
CA THR A 707 23.92 5.91 10.58
C THR A 707 24.78 5.37 11.73
N GLY A 708 25.96 5.94 11.96
CA GLY A 708 26.91 5.48 12.98
C GLY A 708 27.67 4.20 12.59
N LEU A 709 27.68 3.81 11.32
CA LEU A 709 28.47 2.66 10.88
C LEU A 709 29.97 2.95 10.98
N ASN A 710 30.71 2.06 11.62
CA ASN A 710 32.17 2.04 11.54
C ASN A 710 32.56 1.25 10.27
N ALA A 711 32.64 1.95 9.13
CA ALA A 711 32.93 1.33 7.85
C ALA A 711 34.44 1.12 7.68
N ASP A 712 34.88 -0.13 7.49
CA ASP A 712 36.27 -0.48 7.13
C ASP A 712 36.55 -0.12 5.67
N HIS A 713 35.53 -0.22 4.81
CA HIS A 713 35.60 0.08 3.39
C HIS A 713 34.50 1.02 2.94
N THR A 714 34.86 2.02 2.14
CA THR A 714 33.90 2.87 1.42
C THR A 714 34.29 2.89 -0.07
N LYS A 715 33.33 2.59 -0.96
CA LYS A 715 33.62 2.56 -2.40
C LYS A 715 32.42 2.94 -3.23
N SER A 716 32.63 3.74 -4.27
CA SER A 716 31.67 4.03 -5.33
C SER A 716 32.09 3.31 -6.61
N PHE A 717 31.16 2.61 -7.25
CA PHE A 717 31.42 1.83 -8.48
C PHE A 717 30.94 2.56 -9.74
N GLY A 718 30.29 3.72 -9.59
CA GLY A 718 29.72 4.46 -10.71
C GLY A 718 28.49 3.77 -11.35
N SER A 719 28.24 4.12 -12.60
CA SER A 719 27.17 3.53 -13.42
C SER A 719 27.74 2.94 -14.71
N PRO A 720 27.16 1.87 -15.27
CA PRO A 720 27.60 1.31 -16.56
C PRO A 720 27.11 2.13 -17.77
N PHE A 721 26.20 3.10 -17.58
CA PHE A 721 25.55 3.83 -18.66
C PHE A 721 26.37 5.04 -19.14
N ASP A 722 26.34 5.30 -20.44
CA ASP A 722 26.94 6.49 -21.08
C ASP A 722 25.95 7.66 -21.05
N TYR A 723 25.88 8.36 -19.93
CA TYR A 723 24.99 9.49 -19.76
C TYR A 723 25.29 10.68 -20.67
N ASP A 724 26.56 10.88 -21.05
CA ASP A 724 26.96 12.03 -21.86
C ASP A 724 26.40 11.95 -23.30
N ASN A 725 26.21 10.74 -23.82
CA ASN A 725 25.58 10.51 -25.11
C ASN A 725 24.07 10.23 -25.03
N SER A 726 23.57 9.80 -23.88
CA SER A 726 22.19 9.36 -23.74
C SER A 726 21.24 10.39 -23.10
N VAL A 727 21.78 11.42 -22.39
CA VAL A 727 20.94 12.37 -21.63
C VAL A 727 21.25 13.81 -21.98
N GLU A 728 20.22 14.56 -22.35
CA GLU A 728 20.25 16.01 -22.45
C GLU A 728 19.67 16.66 -21.18
N ILE A 729 20.44 17.53 -20.51
CA ILE A 729 20.03 18.26 -19.33
C ILE A 729 19.70 19.69 -19.73
N LEU A 730 18.42 20.02 -19.77
CA LEU A 730 17.89 21.31 -20.17
C LEU A 730 17.78 22.26 -18.96
N LEU A 731 18.46 23.39 -19.06
CA LEU A 731 18.59 24.37 -17.99
C LEU A 731 18.03 25.73 -18.47
N PRO A 732 16.80 26.11 -18.13
CA PRO A 732 16.27 27.43 -18.44
C PRO A 732 17.07 28.54 -17.75
N THR A 733 17.54 29.55 -18.54
CA THR A 733 18.34 30.67 -18.01
C THR A 733 17.48 31.71 -17.30
N MET A 734 16.21 31.86 -17.69
CA MET A 734 15.26 32.82 -17.12
C MET A 734 13.97 32.11 -16.68
N PHE A 735 14.04 31.37 -15.59
CA PHE A 735 12.85 30.76 -14.98
C PHE A 735 12.56 31.42 -13.63
N PRO A 736 11.29 31.65 -13.24
CA PRO A 736 10.97 32.27 -11.95
C PRO A 736 11.56 31.53 -10.76
N GLU A 737 11.90 32.25 -9.69
CA GLU A 737 12.26 31.60 -8.43
C GLU A 737 11.04 30.84 -7.87
N PRO A 738 11.25 29.72 -7.13
CA PRO A 738 10.16 28.87 -6.61
C PRO A 738 9.08 29.56 -5.76
N ASN A 739 9.37 30.76 -5.24
CA ASN A 739 8.44 31.54 -4.41
C ASN A 739 7.82 32.72 -5.17
N ALA A 740 8.09 32.89 -6.45
CA ALA A 740 7.50 33.96 -7.25
C ALA A 740 6.02 33.67 -7.54
N ASP A 741 5.18 34.72 -7.59
CA ASP A 741 3.74 34.59 -7.78
C ASP A 741 3.38 33.92 -9.11
N ASN A 742 4.14 34.16 -10.17
CA ASN A 742 3.95 33.59 -11.50
C ASN A 742 4.59 32.21 -11.69
N TYR A 743 5.24 31.65 -10.66
CA TYR A 743 5.97 30.36 -10.77
C TYR A 743 5.07 29.22 -11.25
N GLN A 744 3.85 29.08 -10.70
CA GLN A 744 2.96 27.98 -11.08
C GLN A 744 2.43 28.12 -12.52
N GLU A 745 2.20 29.32 -12.98
CA GLU A 745 1.73 29.58 -14.36
C GLU A 745 2.79 29.24 -15.40
N GLU A 746 4.02 29.73 -15.19
CA GLU A 746 5.15 29.41 -16.06
C GLU A 746 5.54 27.92 -16.02
N LEU A 747 5.42 27.31 -14.83
CA LEU A 747 5.63 25.88 -14.66
C LEU A 747 4.66 25.08 -15.53
N ASP A 748 3.37 25.35 -15.45
CA ASP A 748 2.33 24.62 -16.19
C ASP A 748 2.48 24.84 -17.71
N LYS A 749 2.84 26.05 -18.14
CA LYS A 749 3.11 26.36 -19.55
C LYS A 749 4.25 25.51 -20.11
N ILE A 750 5.41 25.51 -19.43
CA ILE A 750 6.59 24.79 -19.89
C ILE A 750 6.36 23.27 -19.83
N ILE A 751 5.68 22.74 -18.81
CA ILE A 751 5.30 21.33 -18.76
C ILE A 751 4.44 20.98 -19.97
N PHE A 752 3.42 21.78 -20.26
CA PHE A 752 2.52 21.52 -21.39
C PHE A 752 3.27 21.46 -22.74
N GLU A 753 4.11 22.44 -23.04
CA GLU A 753 4.86 22.51 -24.30
C GLU A 753 5.84 21.34 -24.48
N ASN A 754 6.58 21.02 -23.41
CA ASN A 754 7.56 19.93 -23.47
C ASN A 754 6.91 18.54 -23.48
N VAL A 755 5.78 18.35 -22.82
CA VAL A 755 5.02 17.10 -22.87
C VAL A 755 4.42 16.86 -24.26
N LEU A 756 3.99 17.90 -24.96
CA LEU A 756 3.53 17.76 -26.35
C LEU A 756 4.67 17.32 -27.27
N THR A 757 5.85 17.93 -27.15
CA THR A 757 7.03 17.58 -27.97
C THR A 757 7.52 16.15 -27.72
N SER A 758 7.41 15.64 -26.49
CA SER A 758 7.74 14.25 -26.12
C SER A 758 6.61 13.25 -26.38
N ASN A 759 5.49 13.69 -26.98
CA ASN A 759 4.31 12.84 -27.23
C ASN A 759 3.79 12.12 -25.98
N GLY A 760 3.94 12.74 -24.82
CA GLY A 760 3.36 12.30 -23.55
C GLY A 760 4.22 11.37 -22.70
N ARG A 761 5.24 10.71 -23.18
CA ARG A 761 6.11 9.78 -22.40
C ARG A 761 6.99 10.53 -21.38
N ALA A 762 6.30 11.13 -20.39
CA ALA A 762 6.90 12.11 -19.49
C ALA A 762 6.56 11.85 -18.02
N MET A 763 7.50 12.23 -17.15
CA MET A 763 7.30 12.26 -15.70
C MET A 763 7.70 13.62 -15.16
N VAL A 764 6.85 14.18 -14.28
CA VAL A 764 7.14 15.41 -13.53
C VAL A 764 7.25 15.08 -12.04
N LEU A 765 8.39 15.41 -11.47
CA LEU A 765 8.68 15.24 -10.04
C LEU A 765 8.45 16.55 -9.28
N PHE A 766 7.49 16.52 -8.37
CA PHE A 766 7.14 17.63 -7.50
C PHE A 766 7.70 17.44 -6.09
N THR A 767 7.93 18.55 -5.40
CA THR A 767 8.27 18.58 -3.98
C THR A 767 7.05 18.84 -3.08
N SER A 768 5.87 19.13 -3.65
CA SER A 768 4.63 19.34 -2.90
C SER A 768 3.38 18.84 -3.63
N TYR A 769 2.45 18.24 -2.89
CA TYR A 769 1.15 17.83 -3.40
C TYR A 769 0.29 19.00 -3.89
N LYS A 770 0.44 20.18 -3.31
CA LYS A 770 -0.30 21.38 -3.72
C LYS A 770 0.02 21.76 -5.17
N SER A 771 1.31 21.85 -5.52
CA SER A 771 1.75 22.17 -6.88
C SER A 771 1.33 21.06 -7.86
N LEU A 772 1.49 19.80 -7.50
CA LEU A 772 1.04 18.64 -8.29
C LEU A 772 -0.45 18.74 -8.64
N ARG A 773 -1.32 18.98 -7.65
CA ARG A 773 -2.77 19.09 -7.86
C ARG A 773 -3.14 20.29 -8.72
N ASN A 774 -2.46 21.43 -8.56
CA ASN A 774 -2.67 22.60 -9.40
C ASN A 774 -2.33 22.29 -10.86
N THR A 775 -1.16 21.73 -11.12
CA THR A 775 -0.73 21.32 -12.47
C THR A 775 -1.71 20.31 -13.08
N GLN A 776 -2.11 19.29 -12.33
CA GLN A 776 -3.11 18.30 -12.78
C GLN A 776 -4.41 18.99 -13.21
N LYS A 777 -4.95 19.88 -12.36
CA LYS A 777 -6.19 20.62 -12.64
C LYS A 777 -6.08 21.50 -13.90
N ASN A 778 -4.93 22.15 -14.08
CA ASN A 778 -4.72 23.11 -15.17
C ASN A 778 -4.42 22.44 -16.51
N LEU A 779 -3.75 21.27 -16.49
CA LEU A 779 -3.27 20.63 -17.71
C LEU A 779 -4.10 19.43 -18.16
N LYS A 780 -4.88 18.79 -17.29
CA LYS A 780 -5.58 17.54 -17.61
C LYS A 780 -6.42 17.67 -18.88
N ARG A 781 -7.37 18.60 -18.94
CA ARG A 781 -8.23 18.80 -20.12
C ARG A 781 -7.45 19.19 -21.38
N LYS A 782 -6.44 20.06 -21.22
CA LYS A 782 -5.63 20.53 -22.34
C LYS A 782 -4.84 19.39 -22.99
N LEU A 783 -4.26 18.46 -22.22
CA LEU A 783 -3.48 17.33 -22.70
C LEU A 783 -4.36 16.18 -23.23
N GLU A 784 -5.56 15.99 -22.66
CA GLU A 784 -6.54 15.04 -23.17
C GLU A 784 -6.99 15.37 -24.60
N GLU A 785 -7.05 16.66 -25.01
CA GLU A 785 -7.32 17.08 -26.38
C GLU A 785 -6.26 16.56 -27.37
N TYR A 786 -5.04 16.27 -26.90
CA TYR A 786 -3.94 15.69 -27.67
C TYR A 786 -3.79 14.17 -27.45
N ASN A 787 -4.79 13.52 -26.84
CA ASN A 787 -4.77 12.11 -26.47
C ASN A 787 -3.58 11.74 -25.55
N ILE A 788 -3.22 12.64 -24.61
CA ILE A 788 -2.21 12.41 -23.57
C ILE A 788 -2.92 12.31 -22.23
N ASN A 789 -2.85 11.13 -21.60
CA ASN A 789 -3.44 10.91 -20.27
C ASN A 789 -2.59 11.55 -19.18
N VAL A 790 -3.23 12.23 -18.22
CA VAL A 790 -2.56 12.77 -17.02
C VAL A 790 -2.84 11.85 -15.84
N LEU A 791 -1.77 11.29 -15.27
CA LEU A 791 -1.79 10.32 -14.17
C LEU A 791 -1.16 10.94 -12.92
N ALA A 792 -1.99 11.49 -12.03
CA ALA A 792 -1.53 12.25 -10.86
C ALA A 792 -1.60 11.42 -9.57
N GLN A 793 -0.51 11.37 -8.83
CA GLN A 793 -0.41 10.67 -7.56
C GLN A 793 -1.41 11.22 -6.52
N GLY A 794 -2.18 10.32 -5.91
CA GLY A 794 -3.18 10.66 -4.89
C GLY A 794 -4.45 11.31 -5.44
N VAL A 795 -4.58 11.41 -6.77
CA VAL A 795 -5.80 11.83 -7.48
C VAL A 795 -6.29 10.69 -8.36
N ASP A 796 -5.44 10.19 -9.26
CA ASP A 796 -5.79 9.14 -10.21
C ASP A 796 -5.38 7.73 -9.72
N GLY A 797 -4.82 7.62 -8.53
CA GLY A 797 -4.47 6.38 -7.86
C GLY A 797 -3.19 6.43 -7.02
N ASN A 798 -2.83 5.29 -6.47
CA ASN A 798 -1.54 5.11 -5.80
C ASN A 798 -0.41 4.91 -6.85
N PRO A 799 0.87 4.98 -6.45
CA PRO A 799 1.99 4.85 -7.37
C PRO A 799 1.97 3.57 -8.23
N TYR A 800 1.61 2.44 -7.66
CA TYR A 800 1.51 1.16 -8.37
C TYR A 800 0.44 1.19 -9.47
N GLN A 801 -0.75 1.73 -9.17
CA GLN A 801 -1.84 1.87 -10.13
C GLN A 801 -1.47 2.80 -11.29
N ILE A 802 -0.79 3.90 -10.97
CA ILE A 802 -0.32 4.87 -11.96
C ILE A 802 0.66 4.22 -12.92
N ILE A 803 1.64 3.48 -12.41
CA ILE A 803 2.61 2.78 -13.26
C ILE A 803 1.95 1.72 -14.13
N LYS A 804 1.04 0.94 -13.57
CA LYS A 804 0.28 -0.06 -14.34
C LYS A 804 -0.51 0.58 -15.49
N ARG A 805 -1.12 1.75 -15.26
CA ARG A 805 -1.82 2.53 -16.30
C ARG A 805 -0.84 3.10 -17.32
N PHE A 806 0.30 3.60 -16.88
CA PHE A 806 1.35 4.13 -17.76
C PHE A 806 1.92 3.04 -18.67
N LYS A 807 2.18 1.83 -18.14
CA LYS A 807 2.62 0.68 -18.93
C LYS A 807 1.60 0.27 -20.01
N LYS A 808 0.31 0.33 -19.70
CA LYS A 808 -0.77 0.05 -20.68
C LYS A 808 -0.90 1.14 -21.75
N ASN A 809 -0.71 2.39 -21.37
CA ASN A 809 -0.73 3.54 -22.29
C ASN A 809 0.47 4.45 -22.04
N PRO A 810 1.61 4.22 -22.72
CA PRO A 810 2.80 5.04 -22.56
C PRO A 810 2.61 6.51 -22.98
N LYS A 811 1.61 6.82 -23.81
CA LYS A 811 1.25 8.20 -24.16
C LYS A 811 0.55 8.89 -22.99
N SER A 812 1.27 9.01 -21.87
CA SER A 812 0.77 9.53 -20.62
C SER A 812 1.81 10.39 -19.89
N LEU A 813 1.33 11.38 -19.15
CA LEU A 813 2.10 12.21 -18.25
C LEU A 813 1.91 11.74 -16.81
N ILE A 814 2.99 11.33 -16.14
CA ILE A 814 2.98 11.04 -14.72
C ILE A 814 3.30 12.30 -13.91
N LEU A 815 2.47 12.61 -12.92
CA LEU A 815 2.73 13.65 -11.91
C LEU A 815 2.96 12.98 -10.55
N GLY A 816 4.21 13.01 -10.05
CA GLY A 816 4.63 12.32 -8.84
C GLY A 816 5.26 13.22 -7.78
N THR A 817 5.15 12.80 -6.50
CA THR A 817 5.87 13.39 -5.36
C THR A 817 6.85 12.37 -4.78
N SER A 818 7.19 12.44 -3.50
CA SER A 818 8.24 11.67 -2.80
C SER A 818 8.32 10.19 -3.22
N SER A 819 7.19 9.49 -3.35
CA SER A 819 7.19 8.07 -3.74
C SER A 819 7.66 7.82 -5.19
N PHE A 820 7.63 8.83 -6.06
CA PHE A 820 8.16 8.74 -7.43
C PHE A 820 9.62 9.16 -7.51
N TRP A 821 10.12 9.90 -6.53
CA TRP A 821 11.56 10.15 -6.41
C TRP A 821 12.32 8.86 -6.08
N GLU A 822 11.72 7.97 -5.27
CA GLU A 822 12.36 6.77 -4.72
C GLU A 822 11.52 5.50 -4.93
N GLY A 823 12.16 4.34 -5.07
CA GLY A 823 11.53 3.03 -4.83
C GLY A 823 10.51 2.50 -5.85
N ILE A 824 10.37 3.10 -7.05
CA ILE A 824 9.44 2.63 -8.07
C ILE A 824 10.20 2.26 -9.34
N ASP A 825 9.91 1.09 -9.89
CA ASP A 825 10.48 0.58 -11.13
C ASP A 825 9.51 0.74 -12.31
N ILE A 826 9.99 1.36 -13.40
CA ILE A 826 9.24 1.57 -14.66
C ILE A 826 9.93 0.72 -15.74
N ASP A 827 9.94 -0.61 -15.55
CA ASP A 827 10.76 -1.53 -16.35
C ASP A 827 10.52 -1.50 -17.86
N ASP A 828 9.26 -1.37 -18.32
CA ASP A 828 8.91 -1.58 -19.74
C ASP A 828 8.58 -0.30 -20.52
N GLY A 829 8.73 0.85 -19.92
CA GLY A 829 8.40 2.12 -20.56
C GLY A 829 9.54 3.10 -20.42
N SER A 830 10.41 3.21 -21.42
CA SER A 830 11.37 4.30 -21.41
C SER A 830 10.65 5.64 -21.33
N LEU A 831 11.08 6.48 -20.39
CA LEU A 831 10.66 7.88 -20.33
C LEU A 831 11.48 8.68 -21.33
N ASP A 832 10.83 9.49 -22.15
CA ASP A 832 11.51 10.41 -23.05
C ASP A 832 11.84 11.76 -22.37
N LEU A 833 11.06 12.11 -21.35
CA LEU A 833 11.17 13.38 -20.64
C LEU A 833 10.97 13.22 -19.12
N LEU A 834 11.93 13.71 -18.36
CA LEU A 834 11.86 13.88 -16.91
C LEU A 834 11.90 15.36 -16.56
N ILE A 835 10.94 15.86 -15.82
CA ILE A 835 10.90 17.25 -15.36
C ILE A 835 11.04 17.28 -13.83
N ILE A 836 12.05 18.00 -13.35
CA ILE A 836 12.24 18.26 -11.91
C ILE A 836 11.84 19.71 -11.65
N THR A 837 10.73 19.88 -10.93
CA THR A 837 10.14 21.22 -10.74
C THR A 837 10.90 22.09 -9.77
N LYS A 838 11.41 21.51 -8.69
CA LYS A 838 12.20 22.19 -7.64
C LYS A 838 13.28 21.29 -7.09
N LEU A 839 14.35 21.87 -6.60
CA LEU A 839 15.38 21.14 -5.84
C LEU A 839 14.75 20.52 -4.58
N PRO A 840 14.99 19.22 -4.31
CA PRO A 840 14.28 18.45 -3.26
C PRO A 840 14.85 18.69 -1.85
N PHE A 841 14.93 19.95 -1.44
CA PHE A 841 15.28 20.28 -0.06
C PHE A 841 14.18 19.84 0.91
N ASP A 842 14.57 19.30 2.04
CA ASP A 842 13.66 19.05 3.15
C ASP A 842 13.10 20.39 3.69
N VAL A 843 11.93 20.33 4.34
CA VAL A 843 11.27 21.50 4.90
C VAL A 843 12.09 22.00 6.12
N PRO A 844 12.72 23.18 6.06
CA PRO A 844 13.62 23.62 7.14
C PRO A 844 12.92 23.81 8.49
N THR A 845 11.61 24.09 8.46
CA THR A 845 10.78 24.32 9.65
C THR A 845 10.18 23.03 10.22
N HIS A 846 10.49 21.85 9.64
CA HIS A 846 10.07 20.60 10.23
C HIS A 846 10.86 20.33 11.52
N PRO A 847 10.19 20.06 12.65
CA PRO A 847 10.85 20.00 13.98
C PRO A 847 12.05 19.05 14.06
N LEU A 848 11.92 17.87 13.45
CA LEU A 848 13.00 16.88 13.42
C LEU A 848 14.20 17.37 12.59
N PHE A 849 13.93 17.96 11.42
CA PHE A 849 14.98 18.51 10.56
C PHE A 849 15.71 19.67 11.25
N GLU A 850 14.95 20.60 11.84
CA GLU A 850 15.50 21.73 12.60
C GLU A 850 16.43 21.26 13.74
N SER A 851 15.97 20.28 14.54
CA SER A 851 16.74 19.77 15.68
C SER A 851 18.02 19.04 15.25
N ARG A 852 18.01 18.35 14.13
CA ARG A 852 19.17 17.67 13.57
C ARG A 852 20.15 18.65 12.96
N SER A 853 19.65 19.55 12.13
CA SER A 853 20.48 20.55 11.45
C SER A 853 21.21 21.49 12.44
N ALA A 854 20.60 21.76 13.58
CA ALA A 854 21.21 22.56 14.65
C ALA A 854 22.49 21.96 15.29
N LYS A 855 22.75 20.65 15.05
CA LYS A 855 23.97 19.99 15.52
C LYS A 855 25.21 20.26 14.67
N TYR A 856 25.02 20.80 13.47
CA TYR A 856 26.09 21.08 12.52
C TYR A 856 26.51 22.56 12.58
N ASN A 857 27.81 22.85 12.42
CA ASN A 857 28.31 24.23 12.40
C ASN A 857 27.72 25.02 11.21
N ASN A 858 27.61 24.38 10.07
CA ASN A 858 26.93 24.90 8.88
C ASN A 858 25.79 23.95 8.47
N SER A 859 24.65 24.14 9.10
CA SER A 859 23.46 23.28 8.90
C SER A 859 23.02 23.13 7.43
N PHE A 860 23.24 24.18 6.62
CA PHE A 860 22.91 24.11 5.19
C PHE A 860 23.91 23.23 4.43
N MET A 861 25.20 23.48 4.56
CA MET A 861 26.25 22.79 3.80
C MET A 861 26.51 21.36 4.28
N GLU A 862 26.39 21.12 5.59
CA GLU A 862 26.78 19.83 6.19
C GLU A 862 25.59 18.86 6.33
N TYR A 863 24.33 19.35 6.33
CA TYR A 863 23.15 18.53 6.52
C TYR A 863 22.12 18.67 5.40
N ALA A 864 21.61 19.90 5.13
CA ALA A 864 20.52 20.11 4.18
C ALA A 864 20.92 19.81 2.72
N LEU A 865 22.06 20.31 2.31
CA LEU A 865 22.55 20.20 0.93
C LEU A 865 22.92 18.76 0.55
N PRO A 866 23.66 17.97 1.35
CA PRO A 866 23.94 16.56 1.05
C PRO A 866 22.66 15.74 0.85
N ARG A 867 21.69 15.88 1.73
CA ARG A 867 20.38 15.20 1.62
C ARG A 867 19.63 15.57 0.35
N ALA A 868 19.60 16.85 0.01
CA ALA A 868 18.96 17.32 -1.21
C ALA A 868 19.66 16.79 -2.48
N ILE A 869 21.00 16.72 -2.49
CA ILE A 869 21.79 16.15 -3.60
C ILE A 869 21.48 14.66 -3.76
N LEU A 870 21.42 13.88 -2.68
CA LEU A 870 21.09 12.45 -2.74
C LEU A 870 19.70 12.22 -3.34
N LYS A 871 18.68 12.94 -2.88
CA LYS A 871 17.33 12.89 -3.46
C LYS A 871 17.31 13.30 -4.94
N PHE A 872 18.07 14.32 -5.30
CA PHE A 872 18.17 14.80 -6.68
C PHE A 872 18.78 13.74 -7.60
N LYS A 873 19.88 13.08 -7.18
CA LYS A 873 20.50 11.96 -7.90
C LYS A 873 19.50 10.82 -8.14
N GLN A 874 18.68 10.49 -7.15
CA GLN A 874 17.64 9.45 -7.25
C GLN A 874 16.57 9.82 -8.27
N GLY A 875 16.07 11.06 -8.21
CA GLY A 875 15.12 11.57 -9.20
C GLY A 875 15.67 11.51 -10.61
N PHE A 876 16.91 11.94 -10.81
CA PHE A 876 17.59 11.88 -12.09
C PHE A 876 17.73 10.44 -12.63
N GLY A 877 18.06 9.50 -11.75
CA GLY A 877 18.18 8.07 -12.08
C GLY A 877 16.89 7.39 -12.54
N ARG A 878 15.74 8.11 -12.60
CA ARG A 878 14.48 7.58 -13.16
C ARG A 878 14.45 7.54 -14.67
N LEU A 879 15.25 8.35 -15.34
CA LEU A 879 15.24 8.48 -16.80
C LEU A 879 15.91 7.29 -17.51
N ILE A 880 17.11 6.89 -17.05
CA ILE A 880 17.91 5.83 -17.69
C ILE A 880 17.89 4.57 -16.81
N ARG A 881 17.43 3.46 -17.40
CA ARG A 881 17.31 2.15 -16.75
C ARG A 881 18.10 1.06 -17.47
N ASN A 882 18.26 1.20 -18.76
CA ASN A 882 19.03 0.28 -19.62
C ASN A 882 19.93 1.05 -20.58
N GLU A 883 20.85 0.35 -21.23
CA GLU A 883 21.87 0.93 -22.12
C GLU A 883 21.29 1.60 -23.37
N LYS A 884 20.06 1.28 -23.74
CA LYS A 884 19.39 1.82 -24.94
C LYS A 884 18.54 3.03 -24.64
N ASP A 885 18.31 3.34 -23.36
CA ASP A 885 17.47 4.45 -22.98
C ASP A 885 18.16 5.78 -23.30
N THR A 886 17.41 6.69 -23.85
CA THR A 886 17.80 8.08 -24.09
C THR A 886 16.69 9.01 -23.66
N GLY A 887 17.01 10.24 -23.27
CA GLY A 887 15.95 11.17 -22.92
C GLY A 887 16.45 12.54 -22.46
N LYS A 888 15.49 13.37 -22.07
CA LYS A 888 15.73 14.74 -21.64
C LYS A 888 15.36 14.94 -20.18
N VAL A 889 16.20 15.66 -19.47
CA VAL A 889 15.89 16.12 -18.10
C VAL A 889 15.74 17.64 -18.10
N LEU A 890 14.57 18.13 -17.76
CA LEU A 890 14.29 19.56 -17.66
C LEU A 890 14.28 19.97 -16.18
N LEU A 891 15.15 20.90 -15.81
CA LEU A 891 15.33 21.35 -14.41
C LEU A 891 14.74 22.75 -14.25
N LEU A 892 13.55 22.85 -13.65
CA LEU A 892 12.76 24.08 -13.51
C LEU A 892 12.96 24.77 -12.15
N ASP A 893 14.24 24.87 -11.72
CA ASP A 893 14.60 25.59 -10.51
C ASP A 893 15.77 26.53 -10.81
N SER A 894 15.49 27.83 -10.86
CA SER A 894 16.50 28.84 -11.16
C SER A 894 17.70 28.87 -10.20
N ARG A 895 17.54 28.29 -9.00
CA ARG A 895 18.64 28.20 -8.00
C ARG A 895 19.80 27.31 -8.47
N ILE A 896 19.55 26.40 -9.40
CA ILE A 896 20.61 25.56 -10.02
C ILE A 896 21.66 26.41 -10.74
N THR A 897 21.22 27.47 -11.44
CA THR A 897 22.10 28.34 -12.22
C THR A 897 22.51 29.60 -11.45
N SER A 898 21.63 30.14 -10.59
CA SER A 898 21.82 31.40 -9.89
C SER A 898 22.57 31.31 -8.56
N LYS A 899 22.53 30.18 -7.87
CA LYS A 899 23.15 30.01 -6.54
C LYS A 899 24.46 29.21 -6.64
N ARG A 900 25.44 29.53 -5.79
CA ARG A 900 26.74 28.83 -5.76
C ARG A 900 26.61 27.33 -5.51
N TYR A 901 25.69 26.93 -4.64
CA TYR A 901 25.44 25.52 -4.36
C TYR A 901 24.73 24.77 -5.50
N GLY A 902 24.10 25.47 -6.45
CA GLY A 902 23.46 24.85 -7.61
C GLY A 902 24.43 24.05 -8.47
N LYS A 903 25.67 24.51 -8.57
CA LYS A 903 26.74 23.81 -9.28
C LYS A 903 27.02 22.41 -8.71
N LEU A 904 26.92 22.26 -7.37
CA LEU A 904 27.13 20.98 -6.69
C LEU A 904 26.09 19.91 -7.07
N PHE A 905 24.85 20.31 -7.39
CA PHE A 905 23.83 19.38 -7.91
C PHE A 905 24.20 18.87 -9.32
N LEU A 906 24.73 19.75 -10.17
CA LEU A 906 25.13 19.38 -11.53
C LEU A 906 26.43 18.56 -11.55
N GLU A 907 27.34 18.77 -10.61
CA GLU A 907 28.57 18.00 -10.44
C GLU A 907 28.30 16.61 -9.85
N ALA A 908 27.23 16.46 -9.07
CA ALA A 908 26.85 15.19 -8.45
C ALA A 908 26.17 14.22 -9.43
N LEU A 909 25.75 14.66 -10.63
CA LEU A 909 25.15 13.79 -11.65
C LEU A 909 26.22 12.91 -12.30
N PRO A 910 25.84 11.69 -12.71
CA PRO A 910 26.78 10.73 -13.35
C PRO A 910 27.26 11.14 -14.74
N GLY A 911 26.67 12.19 -15.34
CA GLY A 911 26.97 12.72 -16.67
C GLY A 911 25.75 13.39 -17.28
N GLY A 912 25.79 13.69 -18.55
CA GLY A 912 24.73 14.30 -19.34
C GLY A 912 25.11 15.63 -19.96
N LYS A 913 24.71 15.83 -21.22
CA LYS A 913 24.98 17.03 -22.02
C LYS A 913 24.14 18.21 -21.48
N LYS A 914 24.76 19.20 -20.86
CA LYS A 914 24.10 20.39 -20.30
C LYS A 914 23.80 21.40 -21.41
N ILE A 915 22.53 21.80 -21.58
CA ILE A 915 22.04 22.74 -22.56
C ILE A 915 21.34 23.88 -21.84
N PHE A 916 21.86 25.10 -21.96
CA PHE A 916 21.25 26.30 -21.43
C PHE A 916 20.23 26.82 -22.44
N MET A 917 18.97 26.96 -22.01
CA MET A 917 17.87 27.39 -22.91
C MET A 917 17.53 28.86 -22.61
N GLU A 918 17.54 29.67 -23.67
CA GLU A 918 17.10 31.06 -23.59
C GLU A 918 15.57 31.16 -23.74
N PRO A 919 14.92 32.30 -23.32
CA PRO A 919 13.46 32.43 -23.28
C PRO A 919 12.74 32.23 -24.61
N ASP A 920 13.43 32.44 -25.74
CA ASP A 920 12.85 32.26 -27.07
C ASP A 920 12.73 30.79 -27.53
N PHE A 921 13.21 29.82 -26.72
CA PHE A 921 13.16 28.37 -27.00
C PHE A 921 12.14 27.61 -26.12
N PHE A 922 11.22 28.34 -25.45
CA PHE A 922 10.18 27.73 -24.64
C PHE A 922 8.87 27.69 -25.39
#